data_ded3fdd252666d944198b7d5646b5deb
#
_entry.id   ded3fdd252666d944198b7d5646b5deb
#
_cell.length_a   1.000
_cell.length_b   1.000
_cell.length_c   1.000
_cell.angle_alpha   90.00
_cell.angle_beta   90.00
_cell.angle_gamma   90.00
#
_symmetry.space_group_name_H-M   'P 1'
#
loop_
_entity.id
_entity.type
_entity.pdbx_description
1 polymer ?
#
loop_
_entity_poly.entity_id
_entity_poly.type
_entity_poly.pdbx_seq_one_letter_code
_entity_poly.pdbx_strand_id
1 'polypeptide(L)'
;MSKQRPIAASVLAALLAAAVLASLPACAKKPAWAGPNDKLIADKKIVVRTRDDIPAGGAVPNMADGTVTAAAALLEVTLAPGVKAKLYWGKGDLVAWLNLDPGASLPKETLPAERIMVVMKGQVEQLLDGKNVTLRAVPRDVQDGTHGLTPRNDFLLLEKGAENAVTAGPDGAEIVEVYWPVRADYLAKAGVKDVPAAADVQFPVPPTVLPGTVYDLNDVPFTELQPGANSRLIGGHGAQLSFLRMDPGMEFAAHVHPEEQLMCVLRGGMDEMILGAWAPMKTGDRLYLPAPMVHGGKVGDRGCDVLDGFYPPRPDYMAKKRTGEAAFQAVIPVESKVELFVDGAKGGPGLIFAEGPKWLNGKLYLSSMSFDQKWGFNPAKCTTVEVDPDGTYRAISKGMQTNGLMPLPNGNLAACDMFGHRVVEMTTKGKIVRTLAASFEGKPLDGPNDIVTDAKGGIYFSDPQFTPDAKKNQPGRTVYYIKPDGKLIRILPPNDFAMPNGLFLSPDGKTLYINNTYDNESFWNVDSDKDNFIWAYDVAEDGTVKNPRKFAKLVLTPEVTERKGRSSGADGMTIDENGGIYVATYMGVQVFNPKGEFLGIINTPIYPVSCCFGGDDMKTLFIVGYDKIYKIKTGVTGLRYGPR
;
A
#
# COMPACT_ATOMS: atom_id res chain seq x y z
N MET A 1 -41.23 35.66 -35.35
CA MET A 1 -39.76 35.72 -35.55
C MET A 1 -39.12 34.55 -34.83
N SER A 2 -38.87 33.49 -35.58
CA SER A 2 -38.40 32.17 -35.10
C SER A 2 -36.91 32.19 -34.88
N LYS A 3 -36.45 31.70 -33.72
CA LYS A 3 -35.03 31.38 -33.47
C LYS A 3 -34.75 29.94 -33.90
N GLN A 4 -34.08 29.76 -35.00
CA GLN A 4 -33.45 28.50 -35.38
C GLN A 4 -32.20 28.23 -34.50
N ARG A 5 -32.12 27.02 -33.94
CA ARG A 5 -30.94 26.45 -33.32
C ARG A 5 -30.12 25.67 -34.37
N PRO A 6 -28.80 25.66 -34.34
CA PRO A 6 -28.02 24.89 -35.29
C PRO A 6 -27.88 23.43 -34.81
N ILE A 7 -28.45 22.49 -35.55
CA ILE A 7 -28.20 21.05 -35.48
C ILE A 7 -27.22 20.75 -36.63
N ALA A 8 -25.91 20.96 -36.39
CA ALA A 8 -24.95 20.66 -37.43
C ALA A 8 -23.61 20.08 -36.92
N ALA A 9 -23.40 19.93 -35.59
CA ALA A 9 -22.12 19.44 -35.07
C ALA A 9 -22.12 17.95 -34.69
N SER A 10 -23.28 17.31 -34.53
CA SER A 10 -23.35 15.90 -34.08
C SER A 10 -23.42 14.88 -35.23
N VAL A 11 -23.67 15.29 -36.45
CA VAL A 11 -23.77 14.38 -37.60
C VAL A 11 -22.43 14.23 -38.31
N LEU A 12 -21.53 15.22 -38.20
CA LEU A 12 -20.20 15.14 -38.81
C LEU A 12 -19.22 14.24 -38.04
N ALA A 13 -19.39 14.11 -36.71
CA ALA A 13 -18.57 13.21 -35.89
C ALA A 13 -18.93 11.72 -36.08
N ALA A 14 -20.19 11.43 -36.36
CA ALA A 14 -20.66 10.07 -36.62
C ALA A 14 -20.31 9.57 -38.05
N LEU A 15 -20.15 10.46 -38.99
CA LEU A 15 -19.76 10.14 -40.37
C LEU A 15 -18.23 9.98 -40.52
N LEU A 16 -17.42 10.63 -39.69
CA LEU A 16 -15.98 10.41 -39.68
C LEU A 16 -15.58 9.10 -38.96
N ALA A 17 -16.35 8.65 -37.98
CA ALA A 17 -16.13 7.35 -37.34
C ALA A 17 -16.52 6.17 -38.23
N ALA A 18 -17.52 6.34 -39.13
CA ALA A 18 -17.91 5.32 -40.08
C ALA A 18 -17.01 5.25 -41.32
N ALA A 19 -16.31 6.34 -41.70
CA ALA A 19 -15.42 6.37 -42.85
C ALA A 19 -14.01 5.79 -42.54
N VAL A 20 -13.59 5.73 -41.26
CA VAL A 20 -12.32 5.09 -40.88
C VAL A 20 -12.45 3.57 -40.78
N LEU A 21 -13.67 3.03 -40.67
CA LEU A 21 -13.95 1.59 -40.66
C LEU A 21 -14.13 0.97 -42.08
N ALA A 22 -14.16 1.80 -43.10
CA ALA A 22 -14.43 1.33 -44.49
C ALA A 22 -13.23 1.32 -45.43
N SER A 23 -12.00 1.59 -44.95
CA SER A 23 -10.78 1.57 -45.78
C SER A 23 -9.66 0.66 -45.27
N LEU A 24 -10.02 -0.49 -44.70
CA LEU A 24 -9.06 -1.57 -44.51
C LEU A 24 -8.98 -2.34 -45.83
N PRO A 25 -7.78 -2.51 -46.42
CA PRO A 25 -7.66 -3.29 -47.65
C PRO A 25 -8.06 -4.74 -47.38
N ALA A 26 -8.97 -5.27 -48.16
CA ALA A 26 -9.43 -6.65 -48.14
C ALA A 26 -8.34 -7.61 -48.60
N CYS A 27 -7.21 -7.65 -47.91
CA CYS A 27 -6.15 -8.68 -48.02
C CYS A 27 -5.13 -8.55 -46.89
N ALA A 28 -5.55 -8.35 -45.65
CA ALA A 28 -4.67 -8.65 -44.53
C ALA A 28 -4.51 -10.18 -44.51
N LYS A 29 -3.28 -10.68 -44.71
CA LYS A 29 -2.95 -12.08 -44.44
C LYS A 29 -3.46 -12.40 -43.04
N LYS A 30 -4.28 -13.46 -42.92
CA LYS A 30 -4.69 -13.94 -41.61
C LYS A 30 -3.45 -14.04 -40.71
N PRO A 31 -3.46 -13.49 -39.51
CA PRO A 31 -2.32 -13.64 -38.60
C PRO A 31 -1.96 -15.12 -38.46
N ALA A 32 -0.69 -15.43 -38.27
CA ALA A 32 -0.19 -16.82 -38.18
C ALA A 32 -0.84 -17.64 -37.05
N TRP A 33 -1.53 -16.97 -36.10
CA TRP A 33 -2.29 -17.56 -35.02
C TRP A 33 -3.80 -17.77 -35.32
N ALA A 34 -4.28 -17.35 -36.48
CA ALA A 34 -5.62 -17.63 -36.96
C ALA A 34 -5.74 -19.15 -37.23
N GLY A 35 -6.22 -19.86 -36.29
CA GLY A 35 -6.33 -21.31 -36.31
C GLY A 35 -7.32 -21.78 -35.25
N PRO A 36 -6.92 -22.59 -34.27
CA PRO A 36 -7.82 -23.10 -33.21
C PRO A 36 -8.55 -22.04 -32.40
N ASN A 37 -8.01 -20.82 -32.35
CA ASN A 37 -8.58 -19.69 -31.60
C ASN A 37 -9.67 -18.93 -32.38
N ASP A 38 -9.77 -19.05 -33.71
CA ASP A 38 -10.68 -18.21 -34.51
C ASP A 38 -12.13 -18.34 -34.08
N LYS A 39 -12.58 -19.56 -33.82
CA LYS A 39 -13.95 -19.81 -33.36
C LYS A 39 -14.17 -19.24 -31.96
N LEU A 40 -13.25 -19.43 -31.04
CA LEU A 40 -13.33 -18.95 -29.66
C LEU A 40 -13.35 -17.42 -29.63
N ILE A 41 -12.52 -16.77 -30.44
CA ILE A 41 -12.47 -15.32 -30.57
C ILE A 41 -13.81 -14.77 -31.12
N ALA A 42 -14.33 -15.40 -32.18
CA ALA A 42 -15.59 -15.01 -32.78
C ALA A 42 -16.79 -15.22 -31.84
N ASP A 43 -16.89 -16.40 -31.24
CA ASP A 43 -18.00 -16.80 -30.36
C ASP A 43 -18.07 -15.93 -29.09
N LYS A 44 -16.92 -15.58 -28.51
CA LYS A 44 -16.82 -14.79 -27.28
C LYS A 44 -16.59 -13.28 -27.50
N LYS A 45 -16.53 -12.82 -28.74
CA LYS A 45 -16.25 -11.41 -29.10
C LYS A 45 -14.96 -10.90 -28.42
N ILE A 46 -13.92 -11.70 -28.42
CA ILE A 46 -12.66 -11.39 -27.78
C ILE A 46 -11.96 -10.25 -28.52
N VAL A 47 -11.49 -9.25 -27.77
CA VAL A 47 -10.65 -8.18 -28.31
C VAL A 47 -9.27 -8.72 -28.58
N VAL A 48 -8.84 -8.61 -29.84
CA VAL A 48 -7.50 -9.01 -30.30
C VAL A 48 -6.67 -7.77 -30.53
N ARG A 49 -5.54 -7.66 -29.82
CA ARG A 49 -4.53 -6.64 -30.10
C ARG A 49 -3.45 -7.22 -31.00
N THR A 50 -2.94 -6.39 -31.88
CA THR A 50 -1.83 -6.74 -32.79
C THR A 50 -0.73 -5.69 -32.69
N ARG A 51 0.51 -6.10 -32.92
CA ARG A 51 1.65 -5.19 -33.14
C ARG A 51 2.64 -5.83 -34.10
N ASP A 52 3.30 -4.97 -34.86
CA ASP A 52 4.20 -5.40 -35.94
C ASP A 52 5.69 -5.22 -35.60
N ASP A 53 5.99 -4.65 -34.41
CA ASP A 53 7.33 -4.31 -33.94
C ASP A 53 8.00 -5.41 -33.10
N ILE A 54 7.37 -6.59 -32.95
CA ILE A 54 7.95 -7.73 -32.26
C ILE A 54 8.89 -8.47 -33.21
N PRO A 55 10.17 -8.61 -32.86
CA PRO A 55 11.13 -9.30 -33.71
C PRO A 55 10.77 -10.78 -33.94
N ALA A 56 10.95 -11.24 -35.18
CA ALA A 56 10.91 -12.66 -35.45
C ALA A 56 12.22 -13.31 -34.95
N GLY A 57 12.11 -14.37 -34.19
CA GLY A 57 13.26 -15.11 -33.64
C GLY A 57 13.37 -14.97 -32.11
N GLY A 58 14.34 -15.63 -31.54
CA GLY A 58 14.57 -15.67 -30.09
C GLY A 58 14.90 -17.07 -29.61
N ALA A 59 14.99 -17.21 -28.27
CA ALA A 59 15.22 -18.51 -27.65
C ALA A 59 14.02 -19.45 -27.89
N VAL A 60 14.27 -20.74 -27.80
CA VAL A 60 13.18 -21.74 -27.74
C VAL A 60 12.72 -21.80 -26.28
N PRO A 61 11.45 -21.51 -25.99
CA PRO A 61 10.93 -21.57 -24.63
C PRO A 61 11.16 -22.94 -23.97
N ASN A 62 11.44 -22.97 -22.68
CA ASN A 62 11.64 -24.23 -21.95
C ASN A 62 10.39 -24.77 -21.25
N MET A 63 9.29 -24.04 -21.33
CA MET A 63 7.99 -24.48 -20.85
C MET A 63 7.06 -24.79 -22.02
N ALA A 64 6.22 -25.77 -21.87
CA ALA A 64 5.21 -26.08 -22.87
C ALA A 64 4.14 -24.97 -22.93
N ASP A 65 3.76 -24.58 -24.15
CA ASP A 65 2.77 -23.55 -24.43
C ASP A 65 1.46 -23.81 -23.66
N GLY A 66 1.00 -22.83 -22.91
CA GLY A 66 -0.27 -22.90 -22.18
C GLY A 66 -0.35 -24.04 -21.15
N THR A 67 0.77 -24.57 -20.68
CA THR A 67 0.79 -25.67 -19.71
C THR A 67 1.25 -25.22 -18.34
N VAL A 68 0.42 -25.44 -17.33
CA VAL A 68 0.76 -25.11 -15.93
C VAL A 68 1.88 -26.04 -15.45
N THR A 69 2.96 -25.45 -14.97
CA THR A 69 4.16 -26.14 -14.52
C THR A 69 4.42 -25.83 -13.04
N ALA A 70 4.48 -26.84 -12.20
CA ALA A 70 4.82 -26.67 -10.79
C ALA A 70 6.28 -26.22 -10.62
N ALA A 71 6.56 -25.37 -9.62
CA ALA A 71 7.91 -24.89 -9.34
C ALA A 71 8.95 -26.00 -9.16
N ALA A 72 8.55 -27.17 -8.67
CA ALA A 72 9.42 -28.34 -8.49
C ALA A 72 9.86 -28.98 -9.83
N ALA A 73 9.10 -28.77 -10.90
CA ALA A 73 9.39 -29.30 -12.23
C ALA A 73 10.27 -28.37 -13.08
N LEU A 74 10.52 -27.14 -12.60
CA LEU A 74 11.39 -26.21 -13.30
C LEU A 74 12.86 -26.67 -13.24
N LEU A 75 13.58 -26.38 -14.31
CA LEU A 75 15.00 -26.65 -14.39
C LEU A 75 15.77 -25.82 -13.36
N GLU A 76 16.47 -26.51 -12.45
CA GLU A 76 17.37 -25.88 -11.49
C GLU A 76 18.83 -25.97 -11.97
N VAL A 77 19.53 -24.86 -11.93
CA VAL A 77 20.94 -24.77 -12.30
C VAL A 77 21.75 -24.15 -11.16
N THR A 78 23.03 -24.53 -11.03
CA THR A 78 23.96 -23.86 -10.13
C THR A 78 24.69 -22.77 -10.91
N LEU A 79 24.47 -21.51 -10.54
CA LEU A 79 25.11 -20.36 -11.18
C LEU A 79 26.50 -20.08 -10.60
N ALA A 80 26.66 -20.25 -9.29
CA ALA A 80 27.89 -20.11 -8.54
C ALA A 80 27.82 -20.99 -7.27
N PRO A 81 28.93 -21.21 -6.53
CA PRO A 81 28.88 -21.90 -5.25
C PRO A 81 27.88 -21.24 -4.30
N GLY A 82 26.94 -22.01 -3.77
CA GLY A 82 25.85 -21.50 -2.93
C GLY A 82 24.77 -20.68 -3.64
N VAL A 83 24.78 -20.60 -4.96
CA VAL A 83 23.75 -19.89 -5.75
C VAL A 83 23.08 -20.84 -6.71
N LYS A 84 21.81 -21.14 -6.46
CA LYS A 84 20.95 -21.97 -7.30
C LYS A 84 19.86 -21.14 -7.93
N ALA A 85 19.53 -21.41 -9.18
CA ALA A 85 18.49 -20.72 -9.92
C ALA A 85 17.51 -21.70 -10.55
N LYS A 86 16.23 -21.42 -10.43
CA LYS A 86 15.18 -22.01 -11.27
C LYS A 86 14.94 -21.10 -12.45
N LEU A 87 15.16 -21.62 -13.65
CA LEU A 87 15.10 -20.85 -14.89
C LEU A 87 13.84 -21.22 -15.67
N TYR A 88 13.15 -20.20 -16.14
CA TYR A 88 12.12 -20.33 -17.16
C TYR A 88 12.16 -19.12 -18.09
N TRP A 89 11.98 -19.36 -19.38
CA TRP A 89 12.15 -18.34 -20.38
C TRP A 89 11.18 -18.52 -21.55
N GLY A 90 10.84 -17.38 -22.15
CA GLY A 90 10.14 -17.26 -23.42
C GLY A 90 11.10 -17.09 -24.59
N LYS A 91 10.63 -16.46 -25.66
CA LYS A 91 11.45 -16.15 -26.82
C LYS A 91 12.39 -14.97 -26.60
N GLY A 92 11.96 -13.98 -25.80
CA GLY A 92 12.67 -12.73 -25.64
C GLY A 92 13.18 -12.45 -24.23
N ASP A 93 12.52 -12.93 -23.21
CA ASP A 93 12.87 -12.71 -21.82
C ASP A 93 13.15 -14.01 -21.05
N LEU A 94 13.91 -13.88 -19.97
CA LEU A 94 14.23 -14.97 -19.05
C LEU A 94 13.93 -14.52 -17.62
N VAL A 95 13.19 -15.36 -16.91
CA VAL A 95 13.00 -15.22 -15.46
C VAL A 95 13.89 -16.23 -14.74
N ALA A 96 14.71 -15.72 -13.84
CA ALA A 96 15.58 -16.51 -12.96
C ALA A 96 15.13 -16.29 -11.51
N TRP A 97 14.74 -17.36 -10.86
CA TRP A 97 14.40 -17.37 -9.42
C TRP A 97 15.58 -17.96 -8.66
N LEU A 98 16.34 -17.09 -7.96
CA LEU A 98 17.59 -17.46 -7.32
C LEU A 98 17.41 -17.65 -5.82
N ASN A 99 18.01 -18.72 -5.31
CA ASN A 99 18.26 -18.92 -3.88
C ASN A 99 19.77 -18.81 -3.64
N LEU A 100 20.14 -17.91 -2.76
CA LEU A 100 21.51 -17.65 -2.36
C LEU A 100 21.71 -18.09 -0.90
N ASP A 101 22.64 -18.99 -0.68
CA ASP A 101 23.08 -19.36 0.69
C ASP A 101 23.67 -18.15 1.41
N PRO A 102 23.72 -18.14 2.76
CA PRO A 102 24.35 -17.07 3.52
C PRO A 102 25.76 -16.73 3.02
N GLY A 103 25.98 -15.46 2.63
CA GLY A 103 27.25 -14.96 2.11
C GLY A 103 27.62 -15.43 0.70
N ALA A 104 26.78 -16.21 0.04
CA ALA A 104 27.03 -16.63 -1.35
C ALA A 104 26.98 -15.44 -2.31
N SER A 105 27.79 -15.48 -3.35
CA SER A 105 27.95 -14.38 -4.29
C SER A 105 27.83 -14.84 -5.73
N LEU A 106 27.16 -14.02 -6.55
CA LEU A 106 27.36 -14.05 -8.00
C LEU A 106 28.65 -13.31 -8.33
N PRO A 107 29.49 -13.86 -9.23
CA PRO A 107 30.74 -13.22 -9.60
C PRO A 107 30.52 -11.85 -10.23
N LYS A 108 31.47 -10.93 -10.05
CA LYS A 108 31.45 -9.63 -10.71
C LYS A 108 31.50 -9.83 -12.23
N GLU A 109 30.56 -9.18 -12.93
CA GLU A 109 30.44 -9.24 -14.37
C GLU A 109 30.00 -7.88 -14.95
N THR A 110 30.15 -7.73 -16.26
CA THR A 110 29.42 -6.72 -17.03
C THR A 110 28.16 -7.38 -17.56
N LEU A 111 26.99 -6.82 -17.25
CA LEU A 111 25.70 -7.42 -17.64
C LEU A 111 25.57 -7.55 -19.16
N PRO A 112 25.34 -8.75 -19.69
CA PRO A 112 25.11 -8.94 -21.12
C PRO A 112 23.69 -8.59 -21.56
N ALA A 113 22.80 -8.33 -20.60
CA ALA A 113 21.38 -8.07 -20.77
C ALA A 113 20.89 -7.01 -19.78
N GLU A 114 19.81 -6.31 -20.10
CA GLU A 114 19.03 -5.55 -19.13
C GLU A 114 18.53 -6.49 -18.03
N ARG A 115 18.50 -6.02 -16.79
CA ARG A 115 18.05 -6.81 -15.64
C ARG A 115 17.13 -6.00 -14.74
N ILE A 116 15.95 -6.55 -14.46
CA ILE A 116 15.11 -6.12 -13.34
C ILE A 116 15.29 -7.17 -12.24
N MET A 117 15.78 -6.76 -11.06
CA MET A 117 15.97 -7.63 -9.90
C MET A 117 15.07 -7.18 -8.77
N VAL A 118 14.37 -8.13 -8.12
CA VAL A 118 13.55 -7.88 -6.93
C VAL A 118 13.99 -8.83 -5.83
N VAL A 119 14.23 -8.31 -4.63
CA VAL A 119 14.53 -9.14 -3.45
C VAL A 119 13.20 -9.64 -2.88
N MET A 120 13.02 -10.96 -2.86
CA MET A 120 11.81 -11.62 -2.38
C MET A 120 11.92 -12.04 -0.91
N LYS A 121 13.15 -12.36 -0.45
CA LYS A 121 13.44 -12.74 0.93
C LYS A 121 14.89 -12.41 1.29
N GLY A 122 15.14 -12.06 2.55
CA GLY A 122 16.48 -11.76 3.06
C GLY A 122 17.03 -10.43 2.53
N GLN A 123 18.34 -10.37 2.34
CA GLN A 123 19.00 -9.17 1.81
C GLN A 123 20.19 -9.53 0.92
N VAL A 124 20.51 -8.61 0.02
CA VAL A 124 21.72 -8.70 -0.81
C VAL A 124 22.48 -7.37 -0.81
N GLU A 125 23.79 -7.45 -0.93
CA GLU A 125 24.66 -6.34 -1.27
C GLU A 125 24.85 -6.32 -2.78
N GLN A 126 24.43 -5.25 -3.42
CA GLN A 126 24.53 -5.01 -4.86
C GLN A 126 25.60 -3.98 -5.14
N LEU A 127 26.49 -4.27 -6.08
CA LEU A 127 27.46 -3.28 -6.55
C LEU A 127 26.78 -2.27 -7.48
N LEU A 128 26.82 -0.99 -7.11
CA LEU A 128 26.32 0.15 -7.89
C LEU A 128 27.37 1.26 -7.88
N ASP A 129 27.81 1.70 -9.04
CA ASP A 129 28.81 2.79 -9.19
C ASP A 129 30.05 2.62 -8.29
N GLY A 130 30.54 1.38 -8.20
CA GLY A 130 31.70 1.03 -7.39
C GLY A 130 31.44 0.97 -5.88
N LYS A 131 30.19 1.07 -5.43
CA LYS A 131 29.79 0.96 -4.01
C LYS A 131 28.80 -0.18 -3.81
N ASN A 132 28.90 -0.86 -2.68
CA ASN A 132 27.87 -1.81 -2.28
C ASN A 132 26.69 -1.10 -1.67
N VAL A 133 25.49 -1.43 -2.16
CA VAL A 133 24.20 -0.93 -1.68
C VAL A 133 23.37 -2.13 -1.24
N THR A 134 22.83 -2.06 -0.04
CA THR A 134 21.96 -3.12 0.51
C THR A 134 20.56 -3.04 -0.08
N LEU A 135 20.08 -4.12 -0.69
CA LEU A 135 18.68 -4.35 -1.04
C LEU A 135 18.13 -5.46 -0.13
N ARG A 136 16.90 -5.30 0.32
CA ARG A 136 16.29 -6.24 1.27
C ARG A 136 14.81 -6.49 1.01
N ALA A 137 14.35 -7.64 1.45
CA ALA A 137 12.94 -7.90 1.68
C ALA A 137 12.67 -7.90 3.19
N VAL A 138 11.67 -7.17 3.62
CA VAL A 138 11.13 -7.28 4.98
C VAL A 138 9.96 -8.25 4.90
N PRO A 139 10.02 -9.39 5.62
CA PRO A 139 8.97 -10.39 5.56
C PRO A 139 7.64 -9.80 6.02
N ARG A 140 6.58 -10.25 5.39
CA ARG A 140 5.20 -9.94 5.77
C ARG A 140 4.77 -10.63 7.08
N ASP A 141 5.62 -11.49 7.61
CA ASP A 141 5.34 -12.42 8.71
C ASP A 141 6.18 -12.19 9.96
N VAL A 142 6.62 -10.97 10.22
CA VAL A 142 7.29 -10.70 11.49
C VAL A 142 6.28 -10.83 12.62
N GLN A 143 6.23 -12.01 13.21
CA GLN A 143 5.42 -12.35 14.39
C GLN A 143 6.12 -11.98 15.70
N ASP A 144 6.86 -10.91 15.75
CA ASP A 144 7.52 -10.59 17.00
C ASP A 144 6.62 -9.90 18.04
N GLY A 145 5.34 -9.76 17.72
CA GLY A 145 4.30 -9.29 18.66
C GLY A 145 4.47 -7.86 19.18
N THR A 146 5.58 -7.20 18.87
CA THR A 146 5.91 -5.91 19.46
C THR A 146 6.13 -4.79 18.44
N HIS A 147 6.60 -5.10 17.22
CA HIS A 147 6.92 -4.08 16.22
C HIS A 147 6.55 -4.61 14.83
N GLY A 148 5.34 -4.33 14.37
CA GLY A 148 4.94 -4.68 13.02
C GLY A 148 5.77 -3.90 12.00
N LEU A 149 6.68 -4.56 11.29
CA LEU A 149 7.38 -3.97 10.16
C LEU A 149 6.46 -3.93 8.94
N THR A 150 6.45 -2.83 8.22
CA THR A 150 5.77 -2.77 6.93
C THR A 150 6.49 -3.68 5.94
N PRO A 151 5.79 -4.60 5.26
CA PRO A 151 6.40 -5.43 4.23
C PRO A 151 7.11 -4.57 3.19
N ARG A 152 8.31 -4.98 2.80
CA ARG A 152 9.14 -4.27 1.84
C ARG A 152 9.82 -5.26 0.90
N ASN A 153 9.87 -4.94 -0.39
CA ASN A 153 10.67 -5.65 -1.37
C ASN A 153 11.46 -4.63 -2.19
N ASP A 154 12.76 -4.56 -1.95
CA ASP A 154 13.61 -3.68 -2.75
C ASP A 154 13.81 -4.26 -4.15
N PHE A 155 13.84 -3.38 -5.14
CA PHE A 155 14.13 -3.73 -6.50
C PHE A 155 15.00 -2.70 -7.20
N LEU A 156 15.52 -3.08 -8.36
CA LEU A 156 16.47 -2.28 -9.11
C LEU A 156 16.42 -2.71 -10.58
N LEU A 157 16.50 -1.73 -11.48
CA LEU A 157 16.74 -1.93 -12.91
C LEU A 157 18.20 -1.61 -13.20
N LEU A 158 18.92 -2.51 -13.88
CA LEU A 158 20.23 -2.26 -14.47
C LEU A 158 20.17 -2.44 -15.98
N GLU A 159 20.81 -1.52 -16.69
CA GLU A 159 20.93 -1.61 -18.14
C GLU A 159 22.00 -2.63 -18.56
N LYS A 160 21.89 -3.12 -19.80
CA LYS A 160 22.96 -3.87 -20.44
C LYS A 160 24.27 -3.06 -20.43
N GLY A 161 25.37 -3.69 -20.05
CA GLY A 161 26.68 -3.04 -19.92
C GLY A 161 27.00 -2.52 -18.51
N ALA A 162 26.04 -2.52 -17.59
CA ALA A 162 26.30 -2.12 -16.20
C ALA A 162 27.20 -3.16 -15.48
N GLU A 163 28.04 -2.66 -14.56
CA GLU A 163 28.76 -3.55 -13.64
C GLU A 163 27.77 -4.19 -12.66
N ASN A 164 27.94 -5.48 -12.43
CA ASN A 164 27.08 -6.26 -11.55
C ASN A 164 27.91 -7.16 -10.63
N ALA A 165 27.58 -7.13 -9.34
CA ALA A 165 27.97 -8.14 -8.37
C ALA A 165 26.89 -8.17 -7.28
N VAL A 166 26.50 -9.37 -6.87
CA VAL A 166 25.46 -9.59 -5.85
C VAL A 166 26.03 -10.54 -4.79
N THR A 167 25.91 -10.16 -3.52
CA THR A 167 26.30 -11.02 -2.40
C THR A 167 25.15 -11.11 -1.41
N ALA A 168 24.76 -12.32 -1.03
CA ALA A 168 23.71 -12.53 -0.03
C ALA A 168 24.16 -12.10 1.37
N GLY A 169 23.23 -11.61 2.15
CA GLY A 169 23.43 -11.29 3.57
C GLY A 169 23.62 -12.53 4.44
N PRO A 170 23.73 -12.33 5.77
CA PRO A 170 24.05 -13.40 6.72
C PRO A 170 22.98 -14.50 6.83
N ASP A 171 21.76 -14.21 6.43
CA ASP A 171 20.62 -15.15 6.46
C ASP A 171 20.28 -15.73 5.08
N GLY A 172 21.13 -15.45 4.07
CA GLY A 172 20.85 -15.78 2.68
C GLY A 172 19.85 -14.85 2.03
N ALA A 173 19.48 -15.15 0.79
CA ALA A 173 18.50 -14.36 0.05
C ALA A 173 17.75 -15.19 -0.99
N GLU A 174 16.53 -14.78 -1.28
CA GLU A 174 15.77 -15.19 -2.43
C GLU A 174 15.50 -13.96 -3.31
N ILE A 175 15.90 -14.02 -4.58
CA ILE A 175 15.70 -12.92 -5.53
C ILE A 175 15.05 -13.45 -6.81
N VAL A 176 14.26 -12.61 -7.45
CA VAL A 176 13.78 -12.84 -8.80
C VAL A 176 14.43 -11.84 -9.72
N GLU A 177 14.93 -12.33 -10.84
CA GLU A 177 15.57 -11.53 -11.88
C GLU A 177 14.87 -11.78 -13.20
N VAL A 178 14.59 -10.70 -13.94
CA VAL A 178 14.10 -10.77 -15.31
C VAL A 178 15.11 -10.12 -16.21
N TYR A 179 15.52 -10.84 -17.24
CA TYR A 179 16.54 -10.42 -18.19
C TYR A 179 15.97 -10.25 -19.59
N TRP A 180 16.35 -9.17 -20.22
CA TRP A 180 16.15 -8.96 -21.65
C TRP A 180 17.45 -8.45 -22.30
N PRO A 181 17.90 -9.08 -23.42
CA PRO A 181 17.44 -10.35 -23.97
C PRO A 181 17.78 -11.55 -23.06
N VAL A 182 17.26 -12.72 -23.43
CA VAL A 182 17.56 -13.98 -22.75
C VAL A 182 19.07 -14.16 -22.55
N ARG A 183 19.52 -14.52 -21.36
CA ARG A 183 20.94 -14.73 -21.03
C ARG A 183 21.46 -16.05 -21.59
N ALA A 184 22.25 -15.97 -22.64
CA ALA A 184 22.84 -17.14 -23.29
C ALA A 184 23.75 -17.97 -22.39
N ASP A 185 24.47 -17.34 -21.46
CA ASP A 185 25.33 -18.01 -20.48
C ASP A 185 24.52 -18.79 -19.43
N TYR A 186 23.34 -18.29 -19.01
CA TYR A 186 22.45 -19.03 -18.13
C TYR A 186 21.81 -20.21 -18.86
N LEU A 187 21.44 -20.04 -20.12
CA LEU A 187 20.94 -21.11 -20.95
C LEU A 187 22.00 -22.20 -21.21
N ALA A 188 23.25 -21.80 -21.41
CA ALA A 188 24.37 -22.76 -21.52
C ALA A 188 24.54 -23.61 -20.26
N LYS A 189 24.41 -23.01 -19.06
CA LYS A 189 24.39 -23.75 -17.78
C LYS A 189 23.16 -24.67 -17.65
N ALA A 190 22.08 -24.34 -18.34
CA ALA A 190 20.88 -25.16 -18.45
C ALA A 190 21.00 -26.26 -19.50
N GLY A 191 22.16 -26.39 -20.19
CA GLY A 191 22.41 -27.40 -21.20
C GLY A 191 21.93 -27.04 -22.62
N VAL A 192 21.47 -25.80 -22.83
CA VAL A 192 21.06 -25.31 -24.16
C VAL A 192 22.30 -24.89 -24.95
N LYS A 193 22.53 -25.54 -26.11
CA LYS A 193 23.77 -25.34 -26.87
C LYS A 193 23.70 -24.23 -27.90
N ASP A 194 22.55 -24.05 -28.53
CA ASP A 194 22.34 -23.08 -29.59
C ASP A 194 21.32 -22.03 -29.14
N VAL A 195 21.82 -20.95 -28.56
CA VAL A 195 21.00 -19.80 -28.20
C VAL A 195 21.10 -18.78 -29.32
N PRO A 196 20.01 -18.49 -30.06
CA PRO A 196 20.03 -17.45 -31.07
C PRO A 196 20.47 -16.12 -30.48
N ALA A 197 21.32 -15.37 -31.17
CA ALA A 197 21.63 -14.02 -30.80
C ALA A 197 20.33 -13.21 -30.78
N ALA A 198 20.08 -12.54 -29.65
CA ALA A 198 18.92 -11.67 -29.57
C ALA A 198 19.05 -10.53 -30.57
N ALA A 199 17.98 -10.23 -31.27
CA ALA A 199 17.93 -9.05 -32.12
C ALA A 199 18.11 -7.81 -31.21
N ASP A 200 19.00 -6.91 -31.59
CA ASP A 200 19.21 -5.62 -30.92
C ASP A 200 18.07 -4.68 -31.33
N VAL A 201 16.90 -4.87 -30.71
CA VAL A 201 15.70 -4.11 -30.99
C VAL A 201 15.47 -3.16 -29.84
N GLN A 202 15.40 -1.88 -30.17
CA GLN A 202 14.98 -0.87 -29.20
C GLN A 202 13.46 -0.69 -29.26
N PHE A 203 12.78 -0.98 -28.18
CA PHE A 203 11.38 -0.65 -28.07
C PHE A 203 11.21 0.82 -27.66
N PRO A 204 10.24 1.55 -28.24
CA PRO A 204 10.09 2.99 -28.03
C PRO A 204 9.52 3.37 -26.65
N VAL A 205 9.43 2.45 -25.73
CA VAL A 205 8.90 2.69 -24.39
C VAL A 205 10.07 2.94 -23.43
N PRO A 206 10.17 4.13 -22.81
CA PRO A 206 11.20 4.40 -21.82
C PRO A 206 10.96 3.57 -20.55
N PRO A 207 12.02 3.24 -19.79
CA PRO A 207 11.88 2.60 -18.50
C PRO A 207 10.98 3.43 -17.56
N THR A 208 10.21 2.75 -16.71
CA THR A 208 9.33 3.41 -15.75
C THR A 208 10.04 3.86 -14.48
N VAL A 209 11.28 3.41 -14.29
CA VAL A 209 12.14 3.71 -13.15
C VAL A 209 13.54 4.06 -13.65
N LEU A 210 14.28 4.85 -12.88
CA LEU A 210 15.63 5.23 -13.24
C LEU A 210 16.58 4.04 -13.04
N PRO A 211 17.36 3.64 -14.07
CA PRO A 211 18.38 2.61 -13.92
C PRO A 211 19.40 2.96 -12.83
N GLY A 212 19.91 1.96 -12.13
CA GLY A 212 20.87 2.13 -11.05
C GLY A 212 20.31 2.72 -9.76
N THR A 213 18.99 2.90 -9.66
CA THR A 213 18.32 3.43 -8.47
C THR A 213 17.57 2.31 -7.76
N VAL A 214 17.75 2.23 -6.44
CA VAL A 214 17.01 1.27 -5.60
C VAL A 214 15.66 1.85 -5.21
N TYR A 215 14.61 1.08 -5.41
CA TYR A 215 13.24 1.39 -5.05
C TYR A 215 12.67 0.33 -4.12
N ASP A 216 11.71 0.70 -3.28
CA ASP A 216 10.79 -0.25 -2.67
C ASP A 216 9.64 -0.53 -3.65
N LEU A 217 9.27 -1.78 -3.84
CA LEU A 217 8.13 -2.15 -4.68
C LEU A 217 6.83 -1.44 -4.24
N ASN A 218 6.72 -1.10 -2.96
CA ASN A 218 5.58 -0.33 -2.44
C ASN A 218 5.54 1.12 -2.93
N ASP A 219 6.67 1.69 -3.36
CA ASP A 219 6.72 3.03 -3.94
C ASP A 219 6.23 3.07 -5.39
N VAL A 220 6.07 1.90 -6.04
CA VAL A 220 5.47 1.81 -7.37
C VAL A 220 3.95 1.89 -7.23
N PRO A 221 3.29 2.92 -7.77
CA PRO A 221 1.85 3.06 -7.67
C PRO A 221 1.10 1.89 -8.31
N PHE A 222 -0.04 1.53 -7.74
CA PHE A 222 -0.93 0.58 -8.39
C PHE A 222 -1.56 1.18 -9.65
N THR A 223 -1.57 0.38 -10.72
CA THR A 223 -2.35 0.62 -11.93
C THR A 223 -3.53 -0.34 -11.93
N GLU A 224 -4.75 0.17 -11.94
CA GLU A 224 -5.93 -0.66 -12.10
C GLU A 224 -6.01 -1.15 -13.55
N LEU A 225 -5.79 -2.45 -13.74
CA LEU A 225 -5.89 -3.07 -15.06
C LEU A 225 -7.35 -3.28 -15.46
N GLN A 226 -8.15 -3.67 -14.48
CA GLN A 226 -9.62 -3.72 -14.50
C GLN A 226 -10.14 -3.75 -13.06
N PRO A 227 -11.44 -3.57 -12.78
CA PRO A 227 -11.98 -3.59 -11.43
C PRO A 227 -11.59 -4.85 -10.66
N GLY A 228 -10.93 -4.67 -9.51
CA GLY A 228 -10.42 -5.77 -8.68
C GLY A 228 -9.07 -6.36 -9.11
N ALA A 229 -8.46 -5.85 -10.18
CA ALA A 229 -7.12 -6.25 -10.63
C ALA A 229 -6.19 -5.05 -10.66
N ASN A 230 -5.28 -4.97 -9.70
CA ASN A 230 -4.35 -3.87 -9.51
C ASN A 230 -2.91 -4.36 -9.63
N SER A 231 -2.11 -3.72 -10.45
CA SER A 231 -0.72 -4.10 -10.68
C SER A 231 0.27 -2.98 -10.37
N ARG A 232 1.41 -3.35 -9.82
CA ARG A 232 2.61 -2.53 -9.77
C ARG A 232 3.45 -2.88 -11.00
N LEU A 233 3.58 -1.93 -11.92
CA LEU A 233 4.21 -2.13 -13.22
C LEU A 233 5.62 -1.56 -13.23
N ILE A 234 6.61 -2.41 -13.48
CA ILE A 234 8.01 -2.03 -13.65
C ILE A 234 8.38 -2.33 -15.09
N GLY A 235 8.57 -1.30 -15.90
CA GLY A 235 9.00 -1.42 -17.30
C GLY A 235 10.47 -1.13 -17.44
N GLY A 236 11.20 -2.04 -18.10
CA GLY A 236 12.50 -1.80 -18.69
C GLY A 236 12.38 -1.42 -20.15
N HIS A 237 13.50 -1.48 -20.89
CA HIS A 237 13.52 -1.23 -22.34
C HIS A 237 12.93 -2.40 -23.13
N GLY A 238 13.14 -3.63 -22.69
CA GLY A 238 12.73 -4.82 -23.44
C GLY A 238 11.87 -5.82 -22.66
N ALA A 239 11.84 -5.72 -21.34
CA ALA A 239 10.99 -6.54 -20.48
C ALA A 239 10.15 -5.69 -19.53
N GLN A 240 9.01 -6.23 -19.12
CA GLN A 240 8.14 -5.60 -18.12
C GLN A 240 7.77 -6.63 -17.06
N LEU A 241 7.82 -6.21 -15.78
CA LEU A 241 7.25 -6.94 -14.66
C LEU A 241 5.93 -6.33 -14.24
N SER A 242 4.99 -7.19 -13.90
CA SER A 242 3.69 -6.86 -13.32
C SER A 242 3.53 -7.65 -12.02
N PHE A 243 3.52 -6.96 -10.89
CA PHE A 243 3.10 -7.53 -9.62
C PHE A 243 1.59 -7.33 -9.49
N LEU A 244 0.85 -8.26 -10.05
CA LEU A 244 -0.60 -8.20 -10.16
C LEU A 244 -1.25 -8.78 -8.90
N ARG A 245 -2.13 -7.99 -8.31
CA ARG A 245 -3.02 -8.39 -7.23
C ARG A 245 -4.44 -8.44 -7.75
N MET A 246 -5.10 -9.53 -7.45
CA MET A 246 -6.47 -9.78 -7.85
C MET A 246 -7.35 -10.09 -6.66
N ASP A 247 -8.49 -9.41 -6.57
CA ASP A 247 -9.45 -9.55 -5.50
C ASP A 247 -10.14 -10.94 -5.53
N PRO A 248 -10.61 -11.45 -4.37
CA PRO A 248 -11.35 -12.70 -4.31
C PRO A 248 -12.53 -12.73 -5.27
N GLY A 249 -12.63 -13.82 -6.04
CA GLY A 249 -13.76 -14.08 -6.94
C GLY A 249 -13.82 -13.22 -8.19
N MET A 250 -12.84 -12.31 -8.42
CA MET A 250 -12.80 -11.55 -9.68
C MET A 250 -12.53 -12.45 -10.88
N GLU A 251 -12.94 -12.00 -12.05
CA GLU A 251 -12.72 -12.70 -13.32
C GLU A 251 -12.00 -11.78 -14.31
N PHE A 252 -10.88 -12.26 -14.81
CA PHE A 252 -10.18 -11.66 -15.94
C PHE A 252 -10.79 -12.19 -17.22
N ALA A 253 -11.47 -11.33 -17.97
CA ALA A 253 -12.14 -11.74 -19.19
C ALA A 253 -11.14 -12.31 -20.21
N ALA A 254 -11.61 -13.28 -20.99
CA ALA A 254 -10.82 -13.85 -22.07
C ALA A 254 -10.32 -12.77 -23.03
N HIS A 255 -9.02 -12.77 -23.31
CA HIS A 255 -8.37 -11.78 -24.17
C HIS A 255 -7.17 -12.37 -24.91
N VAL A 256 -6.61 -11.59 -25.83
CA VAL A 256 -5.42 -11.91 -26.62
C VAL A 256 -4.55 -10.68 -26.73
N HIS A 257 -3.27 -10.84 -26.55
CA HIS A 257 -2.29 -9.79 -26.77
C HIS A 257 -1.04 -10.32 -27.50
N PRO A 258 -0.28 -9.47 -28.19
CA PRO A 258 0.85 -9.87 -29.01
C PRO A 258 2.14 -10.08 -28.21
N GLU A 259 2.19 -9.67 -26.95
CA GLU A 259 3.31 -9.88 -26.06
C GLU A 259 3.26 -11.31 -25.48
N GLU A 260 4.41 -11.97 -25.36
CA GLU A 260 4.49 -13.20 -24.58
C GLU A 260 4.43 -12.91 -23.08
N GLN A 261 3.98 -13.89 -22.29
CA GLN A 261 3.80 -13.74 -20.85
C GLN A 261 4.36 -14.96 -20.12
N LEU A 262 5.19 -14.68 -19.12
CA LEU A 262 5.69 -15.65 -18.14
C LEU A 262 5.03 -15.38 -16.80
N MET A 263 4.13 -16.25 -16.39
CA MET A 263 3.36 -16.12 -15.13
C MET A 263 3.97 -16.91 -13.99
N CYS A 264 3.83 -16.38 -12.78
CA CYS A 264 4.13 -17.06 -11.53
C CYS A 264 3.08 -16.70 -10.48
N VAL A 265 2.38 -17.67 -9.95
CA VAL A 265 1.48 -17.45 -8.81
C VAL A 265 2.31 -17.30 -7.53
N LEU A 266 2.32 -16.10 -6.97
CA LEU A 266 3.04 -15.79 -5.73
C LEU A 266 2.25 -16.19 -4.48
N ARG A 267 0.92 -16.04 -4.53
CA ARG A 267 0.03 -16.28 -3.41
C ARG A 267 -1.39 -16.58 -3.87
N GLY A 268 -2.13 -17.39 -3.11
CA GLY A 268 -3.52 -17.74 -3.40
C GLY A 268 -3.64 -18.75 -4.53
N GLY A 269 -4.63 -18.57 -5.37
CA GLY A 269 -4.88 -19.44 -6.51
C GLY A 269 -5.96 -18.91 -7.44
N MET A 270 -5.93 -19.40 -8.66
CA MET A 270 -6.89 -19.05 -9.71
C MET A 270 -7.05 -20.23 -10.67
N ASP A 271 -8.14 -20.23 -11.39
CA ASP A 271 -8.30 -21.07 -12.58
C ASP A 271 -7.97 -20.21 -13.79
N GLU A 272 -6.91 -20.57 -14.52
CA GLU A 272 -6.54 -19.91 -15.76
C GLU A 272 -7.29 -20.55 -16.94
N MET A 273 -7.93 -19.74 -17.76
CA MET A 273 -8.59 -20.18 -18.98
C MET A 273 -7.60 -20.10 -20.14
N ILE A 274 -7.24 -21.22 -20.70
CA ILE A 274 -6.28 -21.36 -21.79
C ILE A 274 -6.99 -22.01 -22.97
N LEU A 275 -7.11 -21.28 -24.09
CA LEU A 275 -7.79 -21.78 -25.30
C LEU A 275 -9.20 -22.35 -25.04
N GLY A 276 -9.89 -21.80 -24.03
CA GLY A 276 -11.24 -22.24 -23.63
C GLY A 276 -11.29 -23.37 -22.62
N ALA A 277 -10.18 -23.94 -22.19
CA ALA A 277 -10.08 -24.92 -21.13
C ALA A 277 -9.60 -24.25 -19.83
N TRP A 278 -10.11 -24.70 -18.68
CA TRP A 278 -9.70 -24.19 -17.37
C TRP A 278 -8.59 -25.06 -16.78
N ALA A 279 -7.54 -24.42 -16.30
CA ALA A 279 -6.40 -25.04 -15.63
C ALA A 279 -6.20 -24.43 -14.25
N PRO A 280 -6.32 -25.18 -13.15
CA PRO A 280 -6.11 -24.64 -11.82
C PRO A 280 -4.64 -24.30 -11.58
N MET A 281 -4.39 -23.14 -11.00
CA MET A 281 -3.07 -22.65 -10.58
C MET A 281 -3.08 -22.29 -9.10
N LYS A 282 -2.00 -22.61 -8.42
CA LYS A 282 -1.77 -22.31 -7.00
C LYS A 282 -0.40 -21.71 -6.78
N THR A 283 -0.18 -21.21 -5.58
CA THR A 283 1.13 -20.66 -5.17
C THR A 283 2.29 -21.57 -5.60
N GLY A 284 3.25 -20.99 -6.31
CA GLY A 284 4.42 -21.67 -6.85
C GLY A 284 4.27 -22.18 -8.29
N ASP A 285 3.08 -22.23 -8.85
CA ASP A 285 2.88 -22.64 -10.23
C ASP A 285 3.33 -21.56 -11.23
N ARG A 286 3.78 -22.01 -12.38
CA ARG A 286 4.26 -21.19 -13.50
C ARG A 286 3.49 -21.54 -14.76
N LEU A 287 3.37 -20.54 -15.64
CA LEU A 287 2.72 -20.69 -16.93
C LEU A 287 3.45 -19.84 -17.97
N TYR A 288 3.68 -20.40 -19.15
CA TYR A 288 4.13 -19.67 -20.32
C TYR A 288 2.96 -19.53 -21.30
N LEU A 289 2.64 -18.30 -21.65
CA LEU A 289 1.65 -17.95 -22.66
C LEU A 289 2.38 -17.35 -23.87
N PRO A 290 2.60 -18.14 -24.92
CA PRO A 290 3.17 -17.59 -26.15
C PRO A 290 2.19 -16.60 -26.77
N ALA A 291 2.72 -15.56 -27.37
CA ALA A 291 1.91 -14.66 -28.17
C ALA A 291 1.53 -15.30 -29.53
N PRO A 292 0.29 -15.16 -29.96
CA PRO A 292 -0.92 -14.73 -29.28
C PRO A 292 -1.78 -15.93 -28.86
N MET A 293 -1.97 -16.11 -27.57
CA MET A 293 -2.80 -17.18 -27.03
C MET A 293 -4.04 -16.60 -26.32
N VAL A 294 -5.23 -17.15 -26.60
CA VAL A 294 -6.45 -16.77 -25.85
C VAL A 294 -6.35 -17.28 -24.43
N HIS A 295 -6.40 -16.38 -23.48
CA HIS A 295 -6.37 -16.68 -22.05
C HIS A 295 -7.22 -15.72 -21.23
N GLY A 296 -7.42 -16.04 -19.96
CA GLY A 296 -8.16 -15.27 -18.97
C GLY A 296 -8.15 -16.02 -17.65
N GLY A 297 -8.71 -15.47 -16.60
CA GLY A 297 -8.59 -16.10 -15.29
C GLY A 297 -9.79 -15.87 -14.39
N LYS A 298 -10.04 -16.79 -13.48
CA LYS A 298 -11.01 -16.67 -12.40
C LYS A 298 -10.33 -16.91 -11.07
N VAL A 299 -10.38 -15.91 -10.22
CA VAL A 299 -9.67 -15.91 -8.94
C VAL A 299 -10.49 -16.64 -7.87
N GLY A 300 -9.82 -17.45 -7.07
CA GLY A 300 -10.41 -18.14 -5.94
C GLY A 300 -10.81 -17.23 -4.78
N ASP A 301 -11.44 -17.79 -3.76
CA ASP A 301 -12.06 -17.06 -2.64
C ASP A 301 -11.07 -16.28 -1.75
N ARG A 302 -9.77 -16.54 -1.88
CA ARG A 302 -8.70 -15.88 -1.09
C ARG A 302 -7.92 -14.82 -1.87
N GLY A 303 -8.34 -14.53 -3.09
CA GLY A 303 -7.56 -13.67 -3.98
C GLY A 303 -6.34 -14.37 -4.56
N CYS A 304 -5.64 -13.68 -5.45
CA CYS A 304 -4.44 -14.21 -6.09
C CYS A 304 -3.44 -13.08 -6.37
N ASP A 305 -2.17 -13.30 -6.00
CA ASP A 305 -1.06 -12.45 -6.41
C ASP A 305 -0.23 -13.19 -7.45
N VAL A 306 0.05 -12.51 -8.55
CA VAL A 306 0.79 -13.06 -9.68
C VAL A 306 1.95 -12.13 -10.05
N LEU A 307 3.10 -12.72 -10.34
CA LEU A 307 4.18 -12.06 -11.04
C LEU A 307 4.10 -12.42 -12.51
N ASP A 308 3.94 -11.42 -13.37
CA ASP A 308 4.00 -11.58 -14.82
C ASP A 308 5.25 -10.90 -15.38
N GLY A 309 5.98 -11.63 -16.21
CA GLY A 309 6.96 -11.09 -17.14
C GLY A 309 6.32 -10.94 -18.52
N PHE A 310 6.50 -9.79 -19.16
CA PHE A 310 6.04 -9.55 -20.53
C PHE A 310 7.19 -9.17 -21.43
N TYR A 311 7.23 -9.80 -22.59
CA TYR A 311 8.12 -9.42 -23.69
C TYR A 311 7.35 -9.26 -24.99
N PRO A 312 7.55 -8.10 -25.69
CA PRO A 312 8.10 -6.85 -25.17
C PRO A 312 7.18 -6.18 -24.14
N PRO A 313 7.58 -5.03 -23.54
CA PRO A 313 6.71 -4.30 -22.62
C PRO A 313 5.35 -3.98 -23.25
N ARG A 314 4.29 -4.11 -22.47
CA ARG A 314 2.90 -3.89 -22.90
C ARG A 314 2.54 -2.41 -22.93
N PRO A 315 2.38 -1.79 -24.12
CA PRO A 315 2.10 -0.35 -24.21
C PRO A 315 0.71 0.01 -23.65
N ASP A 316 -0.26 -0.91 -23.73
CA ASP A 316 -1.61 -0.68 -23.17
C ASP A 316 -1.60 -0.63 -21.63
N TYR A 317 -0.73 -1.38 -20.97
CA TYR A 317 -0.54 -1.28 -19.52
C TYR A 317 0.19 0.01 -19.15
N MET A 318 1.22 0.36 -19.91
CA MET A 318 2.01 1.57 -19.68
C MET A 318 1.22 2.86 -19.95
N ALA A 319 0.26 2.81 -20.89
CA ALA A 319 -0.61 3.94 -21.21
C ALA A 319 -1.77 4.12 -20.22
N LYS A 320 -2.07 3.12 -19.38
CA LYS A 320 -3.09 3.27 -18.36
C LYS A 320 -2.65 4.32 -17.35
N LYS A 321 -3.54 5.26 -17.06
CA LYS A 321 -3.30 6.24 -16.00
C LYS A 321 -3.17 5.49 -14.68
N ARG A 322 -2.08 5.74 -13.97
CA ARG A 322 -1.93 5.32 -12.59
C ARG A 322 -2.96 6.06 -11.77
N THR A 323 -3.85 5.34 -11.13
CA THR A 323 -4.94 5.92 -10.35
C THR A 323 -4.36 6.80 -9.26
N GLY A 324 -4.71 8.09 -9.25
CA GLY A 324 -4.33 9.03 -8.21
C GLY A 324 -2.86 9.51 -8.22
N GLU A 325 -1.98 9.03 -9.08
CA GLU A 325 -0.54 9.33 -9.01
C GLU A 325 -0.24 10.84 -8.98
N ALA A 326 -0.75 11.61 -9.94
CA ALA A 326 -0.53 13.05 -9.97
C ALA A 326 -1.15 13.77 -8.76
N ALA A 327 -2.33 13.33 -8.32
CA ALA A 327 -2.99 13.87 -7.15
C ALA A 327 -2.27 13.48 -5.86
N PHE A 328 -1.73 12.25 -5.77
CA PHE A 328 -0.89 11.83 -4.64
C PHE A 328 0.42 12.62 -4.60
N GLN A 329 1.09 12.81 -5.73
CA GLN A 329 2.33 13.59 -5.83
C GLN A 329 2.14 15.08 -5.51
N ALA A 330 0.96 15.62 -5.77
CA ALA A 330 0.62 16.98 -5.34
C ALA A 330 0.56 17.10 -3.80
N VAL A 331 0.22 16.02 -3.12
CA VAL A 331 0.12 15.93 -1.65
C VAL A 331 1.44 15.46 -1.04
N ILE A 332 2.06 14.44 -1.62
CA ILE A 332 3.36 13.89 -1.22
C ILE A 332 4.31 14.02 -2.41
N PRO A 333 5.13 15.07 -2.47
CA PRO A 333 6.10 15.28 -3.55
C PRO A 333 7.02 14.09 -3.74
N VAL A 334 7.40 13.80 -4.99
CA VAL A 334 8.21 12.62 -5.36
C VAL A 334 9.54 12.57 -4.62
N GLU A 335 10.14 13.73 -4.37
CA GLU A 335 11.40 13.87 -3.63
C GLU A 335 11.25 13.68 -2.12
N SER A 336 10.02 13.68 -1.59
CA SER A 336 9.76 13.52 -0.17
C SER A 336 10.04 12.09 0.28
N LYS A 337 10.79 11.95 1.38
CA LYS A 337 11.15 10.67 1.97
C LYS A 337 10.66 10.60 3.40
N VAL A 338 10.26 9.39 3.82
CA VAL A 338 9.99 9.09 5.23
C VAL A 338 11.31 8.98 5.95
N GLU A 339 11.57 9.90 6.87
CA GLU A 339 12.79 9.98 7.66
C GLU A 339 12.53 9.64 9.12
N LEU A 340 13.44 8.87 9.73
CA LEU A 340 13.41 8.66 11.18
C LEU A 340 13.70 9.98 11.89
N PHE A 341 12.76 10.44 12.70
CA PHE A 341 12.89 11.68 13.46
C PHE A 341 13.32 11.42 14.91
N VAL A 342 12.70 10.44 15.56
CA VAL A 342 13.07 10.02 16.93
C VAL A 342 13.16 8.50 16.98
N ASP A 343 14.29 8.01 17.49
CA ASP A 343 14.47 6.61 17.91
C ASP A 343 14.27 6.54 19.43
N GLY A 344 13.09 6.16 19.87
CA GLY A 344 12.74 6.11 21.28
C GLY A 344 13.47 5.05 22.09
N ALA A 345 14.19 4.12 21.43
CA ALA A 345 15.12 3.20 22.09
C ALA A 345 16.42 3.89 22.46
N LYS A 346 16.68 5.10 21.93
CA LYS A 346 17.92 5.85 22.13
C LYS A 346 17.63 7.22 22.75
N GLY A 347 18.17 7.46 23.92
CA GLY A 347 18.01 8.74 24.62
C GLY A 347 16.61 8.93 25.24
N GLY A 348 16.45 10.02 25.99
CA GLY A 348 15.16 10.42 26.58
C GLY A 348 14.57 9.43 27.59
N PRO A 349 13.26 9.56 27.89
CA PRO A 349 12.57 8.68 28.85
C PRO A 349 12.23 7.29 28.28
N GLY A 350 12.49 7.04 27.00
CA GLY A 350 12.05 5.87 26.25
C GLY A 350 10.61 6.04 25.71
N LEU A 351 10.40 5.70 24.44
CA LEU A 351 9.08 5.52 23.87
C LEU A 351 8.77 4.02 23.84
N ILE A 352 7.52 3.65 24.06
CA ILE A 352 7.07 2.25 24.05
C ILE A 352 5.99 2.06 22.99
N PHE A 353 4.92 2.86 23.10
CA PHE A 353 3.82 2.86 22.15
C PHE A 353 3.35 4.31 21.96
N ALA A 354 3.90 4.95 20.94
CA ALA A 354 3.66 6.35 20.64
C ALA A 354 2.29 6.56 20.01
N GLU A 355 1.51 7.49 20.58
CA GLU A 355 0.12 7.76 20.24
C GLU A 355 -0.24 9.24 20.37
N GLY A 356 -1.38 9.62 19.74
CA GLY A 356 -2.02 10.91 19.87
C GLY A 356 -1.14 12.14 19.57
N PRO A 357 -0.29 12.11 18.52
CA PRO A 357 0.65 13.20 18.26
C PRO A 357 -0.07 14.49 17.89
N LYS A 358 0.41 15.62 18.43
CA LYS A 358 -0.10 16.96 18.08
C LYS A 358 1.02 17.98 18.13
N TRP A 359 0.99 18.89 17.16
CA TRP A 359 1.91 20.02 17.08
C TRP A 359 1.32 21.24 17.78
N LEU A 360 2.07 21.81 18.73
CA LEU A 360 1.68 23.01 19.47
C LEU A 360 2.90 23.85 19.84
N ASN A 361 2.87 25.14 19.54
CA ASN A 361 3.90 26.11 19.94
C ASN A 361 5.33 25.70 19.54
N GLY A 362 5.50 25.19 18.30
CA GLY A 362 6.82 24.81 17.76
C GLY A 362 7.32 23.44 18.25
N LYS A 363 6.50 22.63 18.89
CA LYS A 363 6.88 21.33 19.45
C LYS A 363 5.83 20.25 19.17
N LEU A 364 6.29 19.00 19.14
CA LEU A 364 5.42 17.84 19.03
C LEU A 364 5.13 17.30 20.45
N TYR A 365 3.87 17.09 20.75
CA TYR A 365 3.39 16.43 21.98
C TYR A 365 2.75 15.11 21.60
N LEU A 366 3.03 14.06 22.38
CA LEU A 366 2.44 12.74 22.16
C LEU A 366 2.41 11.93 23.46
N SER A 367 1.61 10.88 23.43
CA SER A 367 1.51 9.90 24.50
C SER A 367 2.46 8.73 24.20
N SER A 368 3.07 8.16 25.25
CA SER A 368 3.79 6.89 25.18
C SER A 368 3.15 5.93 26.17
N MET A 369 2.34 5.03 25.66
CA MET A 369 1.65 4.01 26.44
C MET A 369 2.56 2.82 26.69
N SER A 370 2.29 2.06 27.73
CA SER A 370 3.00 0.83 28.05
C SER A 370 2.03 -0.31 28.24
N PHE A 371 2.25 -1.38 27.49
CA PHE A 371 1.50 -2.63 27.60
C PHE A 371 2.40 -3.69 28.23
N ASP A 372 1.84 -4.59 29.03
CA ASP A 372 2.53 -5.81 29.47
C ASP A 372 2.34 -6.94 28.44
N GLN A 373 3.00 -8.08 28.70
CA GLN A 373 2.95 -9.26 27.82
C GLN A 373 1.54 -9.85 27.60
N LYS A 374 0.53 -9.42 28.37
CA LYS A 374 -0.85 -9.87 28.26
C LYS A 374 -1.81 -8.78 27.78
N TRP A 375 -1.29 -7.75 27.14
CA TRP A 375 -2.05 -6.52 26.84
C TRP A 375 -2.60 -5.83 28.07
N GLY A 376 -2.06 -6.16 29.25
CA GLY A 376 -2.28 -5.39 30.47
C GLY A 376 -1.45 -4.13 30.42
N PHE A 377 -2.03 -3.04 30.87
CA PHE A 377 -1.33 -1.77 30.88
C PHE A 377 -0.44 -1.63 32.11
N ASN A 378 0.70 -1.01 31.93
CA ASN A 378 1.56 -0.63 33.05
C ASN A 378 1.61 0.90 33.19
N PRO A 379 0.70 1.51 33.96
CA PRO A 379 0.62 2.97 34.08
C PRO A 379 1.93 3.59 34.55
N ALA A 380 2.70 2.90 35.39
CA ALA A 380 3.95 3.42 35.92
C ALA A 380 5.02 3.71 34.85
N LYS A 381 4.89 3.07 33.68
CA LYS A 381 5.77 3.28 32.53
C LYS A 381 5.18 4.21 31.46
N CYS A 382 3.90 4.61 31.61
CA CYS A 382 3.27 5.53 30.68
C CYS A 382 3.78 6.95 30.89
N THR A 383 4.01 7.66 29.80
CA THR A 383 4.47 9.05 29.81
C THR A 383 3.73 9.86 28.73
N THR A 384 3.52 11.15 29.00
CA THR A 384 3.28 12.12 27.94
C THR A 384 4.60 12.83 27.67
N VAL A 385 4.98 12.98 26.41
CA VAL A 385 6.27 13.54 26.05
C VAL A 385 6.12 14.81 25.21
N GLU A 386 7.11 15.68 25.32
CA GLU A 386 7.35 16.84 24.47
C GLU A 386 8.59 16.56 23.64
N VAL A 387 8.53 16.82 22.34
CA VAL A 387 9.64 16.64 21.38
C VAL A 387 9.97 17.98 20.76
N ASP A 388 11.23 18.37 20.84
CA ASP A 388 11.75 19.59 20.23
C ASP A 388 11.99 19.39 18.71
N PRO A 389 12.09 20.46 17.90
CA PRO A 389 12.30 20.37 16.45
C PRO A 389 13.56 19.62 16.01
N ASP A 390 14.57 19.49 16.88
CA ASP A 390 15.78 18.71 16.66
C ASP A 390 15.65 17.21 16.96
N GLY A 391 14.45 16.76 17.45
CA GLY A 391 14.19 15.39 17.84
C GLY A 391 14.55 15.06 19.29
N THR A 392 15.11 15.98 20.05
CA THR A 392 15.29 15.82 21.50
C THR A 392 13.93 15.75 22.19
N TYR A 393 13.73 14.77 23.09
CA TYR A 393 12.44 14.59 23.72
C TYR A 393 12.55 14.33 25.23
N ARG A 394 11.48 14.69 25.96
CA ARG A 394 11.41 14.54 27.41
C ARG A 394 9.99 14.25 27.89
N ALA A 395 9.88 13.53 29.00
CA ALA A 395 8.59 13.32 29.66
C ALA A 395 8.11 14.62 30.33
N ILE A 396 6.86 14.98 30.08
CA ILE A 396 6.16 16.07 30.78
C ILE A 396 5.21 15.55 31.84
N SER A 397 4.73 14.30 31.72
CA SER A 397 3.99 13.61 32.78
C SER A 397 4.41 12.15 32.87
N LYS A 398 4.17 11.51 34.02
CA LYS A 398 4.42 10.09 34.27
C LYS A 398 3.26 9.49 35.07
N GLY A 399 2.98 8.20 34.85
CA GLY A 399 1.97 7.47 35.60
C GLY A 399 0.52 7.75 35.19
N MET A 400 0.32 8.59 34.16
CA MET A 400 -0.97 8.83 33.54
C MET A 400 -0.92 8.23 32.13
N GLN A 401 -1.90 7.42 31.81
CA GLN A 401 -1.98 6.84 30.48
C GLN A 401 -2.81 7.71 29.56
N THR A 402 -2.16 8.75 29.06
CA THR A 402 -2.75 9.52 27.98
C THR A 402 -2.75 8.70 26.69
N ASN A 403 -3.76 8.93 25.84
CA ASN A 403 -3.83 8.46 24.45
C ASN A 403 -3.96 9.68 23.54
N GLY A 404 -5.13 9.98 22.98
CA GLY A 404 -5.34 11.16 22.16
C GLY A 404 -5.07 12.46 22.91
N LEU A 405 -4.34 13.36 22.26
CA LEU A 405 -4.10 14.72 22.71
C LEU A 405 -4.71 15.71 21.72
N MET A 406 -5.13 16.89 22.18
CA MET A 406 -5.61 17.96 21.30
C MET A 406 -5.29 19.33 21.89
N PRO A 407 -4.63 20.23 21.14
CA PRO A 407 -4.41 21.61 21.57
C PRO A 407 -5.71 22.36 21.82
N LEU A 408 -5.78 23.06 22.93
CA LEU A 408 -6.88 23.95 23.29
C LEU A 408 -6.56 25.42 22.95
N PRO A 409 -7.57 26.27 22.74
CA PRO A 409 -7.36 27.68 22.43
C PRO A 409 -6.52 28.46 23.45
N ASN A 410 -6.51 28.01 24.71
CA ASN A 410 -5.74 28.62 25.80
C ASN A 410 -4.27 28.16 25.87
N GLY A 411 -3.82 27.34 24.91
CA GLY A 411 -2.45 26.82 24.86
C GLY A 411 -2.20 25.58 25.73
N ASN A 412 -3.21 25.06 26.41
CA ASN A 412 -3.17 23.78 27.09
C ASN A 412 -3.50 22.63 26.12
N LEU A 413 -3.47 21.41 26.63
CA LEU A 413 -3.87 20.18 25.93
C LEU A 413 -5.13 19.60 26.57
N ALA A 414 -6.12 19.22 25.77
CA ALA A 414 -7.07 18.20 26.16
C ALA A 414 -6.42 16.83 25.96
N ALA A 415 -6.59 15.92 26.91
CA ALA A 415 -5.99 14.60 26.88
C ALA A 415 -6.99 13.52 27.31
N CYS A 416 -7.06 12.45 26.54
CA CYS A 416 -7.75 11.23 26.95
C CYS A 416 -6.87 10.47 27.94
N ASP A 417 -7.20 10.49 29.23
CA ASP A 417 -6.59 9.68 30.27
C ASP A 417 -7.34 8.34 30.34
N MET A 418 -6.91 7.39 29.48
CA MET A 418 -7.62 6.13 29.24
C MET A 418 -7.82 5.33 30.54
N PHE A 419 -6.78 5.16 31.36
CA PHE A 419 -6.88 4.42 32.62
C PHE A 419 -7.50 5.23 33.78
N GLY A 420 -7.42 6.55 33.68
CA GLY A 420 -8.15 7.43 34.59
C GLY A 420 -9.64 7.49 34.26
N HIS A 421 -10.09 6.81 33.20
CA HIS A 421 -11.48 6.82 32.72
C HIS A 421 -12.04 8.24 32.53
N ARG A 422 -11.21 9.15 31.98
CA ARG A 422 -11.58 10.57 31.93
C ARG A 422 -10.89 11.31 30.79
N VAL A 423 -11.45 12.43 30.42
CA VAL A 423 -10.81 13.46 29.60
C VAL A 423 -10.40 14.61 30.51
N VAL A 424 -9.16 15.07 30.40
CA VAL A 424 -8.61 16.14 31.25
C VAL A 424 -8.08 17.28 30.39
N GLU A 425 -8.06 18.48 31.00
CA GLU A 425 -7.23 19.60 30.52
C GLU A 425 -5.92 19.57 31.28
N MET A 426 -4.80 19.58 30.57
CA MET A 426 -3.47 19.61 31.16
C MET A 426 -2.60 20.69 30.50
N THR A 427 -1.68 21.25 31.24
CA THR A 427 -0.68 22.19 30.70
C THR A 427 0.33 21.45 29.85
N THR A 428 1.05 22.16 28.98
CA THR A 428 2.21 21.63 28.22
C THR A 428 3.39 21.23 29.13
N LYS A 429 3.27 21.38 30.44
CA LYS A 429 4.21 20.87 31.45
C LYS A 429 3.67 19.65 32.22
N GLY A 430 2.57 19.06 31.74
CA GLY A 430 2.01 17.84 32.30
C GLY A 430 1.15 18.00 33.55
N LYS A 431 0.90 19.24 34.02
CA LYS A 431 0.04 19.48 35.17
C LYS A 431 -1.44 19.43 34.76
N ILE A 432 -2.22 18.56 35.38
CA ILE A 432 -3.68 18.53 35.23
C ILE A 432 -4.26 19.84 35.78
N VAL A 433 -5.04 20.53 34.96
CA VAL A 433 -5.76 21.74 35.32
C VAL A 433 -7.14 21.40 35.88
N ARG A 434 -7.87 20.55 35.14
CA ARG A 434 -9.22 20.09 35.53
C ARG A 434 -9.61 18.82 34.77
N THR A 435 -10.58 18.11 35.28
CA THR A 435 -11.29 17.04 34.56
C THR A 435 -12.40 17.67 33.72
N LEU A 436 -12.43 17.31 32.42
CA LEU A 436 -13.43 17.76 31.45
C LEU A 436 -14.64 16.83 31.41
N ALA A 437 -14.38 15.51 31.47
CA ALA A 437 -15.40 14.47 31.57
C ALA A 437 -14.82 13.22 32.25
N ALA A 438 -15.60 12.57 33.12
CA ALA A 438 -15.21 11.31 33.78
C ALA A 438 -16.36 10.31 33.89
N SER A 439 -17.60 10.73 33.65
CA SER A 439 -18.77 9.85 33.77
C SER A 439 -19.89 10.31 32.84
N PHE A 440 -20.69 9.34 32.43
CA PHE A 440 -21.91 9.58 31.67
C PHE A 440 -23.07 8.81 32.34
N GLU A 441 -24.19 9.48 32.57
CA GLU A 441 -25.37 8.91 33.29
C GLU A 441 -25.00 8.23 34.62
N GLY A 442 -24.08 8.84 35.39
CA GLY A 442 -23.67 8.36 36.72
C GLY A 442 -22.70 7.18 36.69
N LYS A 443 -22.26 6.70 35.54
CA LYS A 443 -21.28 5.61 35.39
C LYS A 443 -19.96 6.16 34.83
N PRO A 444 -18.78 5.65 35.26
CA PRO A 444 -17.51 6.04 34.69
C PRO A 444 -17.47 5.81 33.17
N LEU A 445 -16.65 6.58 32.45
CA LEU A 445 -16.24 6.27 31.07
C LEU A 445 -15.45 4.95 31.04
N ASP A 446 -15.35 4.32 29.89
CA ASP A 446 -14.65 3.03 29.78
C ASP A 446 -13.15 3.17 29.45
N GLY A 447 -12.78 4.12 28.63
CA GLY A 447 -11.39 4.38 28.28
C GLY A 447 -11.30 5.31 27.08
N PRO A 448 -11.46 6.64 27.30
CA PRO A 448 -11.33 7.62 26.23
C PRO A 448 -10.04 7.44 25.43
N ASN A 449 -10.14 7.46 24.10
CA ASN A 449 -9.04 7.13 23.20
C ASN A 449 -8.62 8.33 22.34
N ASP A 450 -9.26 8.60 21.23
CA ASP A 450 -8.89 9.73 20.37
C ASP A 450 -9.81 10.93 20.55
N ILE A 451 -9.36 12.13 20.15
CA ILE A 451 -10.00 13.39 20.57
C ILE A 451 -9.82 14.49 19.52
N VAL A 452 -10.87 15.29 19.29
CA VAL A 452 -10.82 16.50 18.46
C VAL A 452 -11.66 17.62 19.07
N THR A 453 -11.20 18.87 18.91
CA THR A 453 -11.92 20.07 19.35
C THR A 453 -12.62 20.75 18.17
N ASP A 454 -13.80 21.31 18.42
CA ASP A 454 -14.46 22.20 17.46
C ASP A 454 -14.09 23.68 17.69
N ALA A 455 -14.49 24.54 16.76
CA ALA A 455 -14.21 25.97 16.83
C ALA A 455 -14.97 26.71 17.96
N LYS A 456 -15.99 26.07 18.56
CA LYS A 456 -16.80 26.61 19.66
C LYS A 456 -16.24 26.23 21.03
N GLY A 457 -15.18 25.40 21.07
CA GLY A 457 -14.58 24.86 22.30
C GLY A 457 -15.24 23.57 22.80
N GLY A 458 -16.09 22.95 22.00
CA GLY A 458 -16.59 21.60 22.24
C GLY A 458 -15.55 20.55 21.90
N ILE A 459 -15.70 19.34 22.45
CA ILE A 459 -14.70 18.27 22.33
C ILE A 459 -15.39 16.94 22.01
N TYR A 460 -15.07 16.36 20.85
CA TYR A 460 -15.46 14.99 20.50
C TYR A 460 -14.37 14.02 20.94
N PHE A 461 -14.73 12.85 21.45
CA PHE A 461 -13.80 11.78 21.76
C PHE A 461 -14.43 10.41 21.61
N SER A 462 -13.63 9.43 21.20
CA SER A 462 -14.02 8.03 21.12
C SER A 462 -13.79 7.32 22.48
N ASP A 463 -14.65 6.35 22.78
CA ASP A 463 -14.57 5.50 23.98
C ASP A 463 -14.75 4.02 23.55
N PRO A 464 -13.69 3.40 23.01
CA PRO A 464 -13.76 2.10 22.33
C PRO A 464 -13.66 0.88 23.24
N GLN A 465 -13.41 1.01 24.53
CA GLN A 465 -13.26 -0.14 25.46
C GLN A 465 -12.18 -1.14 24.96
N PHE A 466 -10.95 -0.69 24.76
CA PHE A 466 -9.88 -1.50 24.15
C PHE A 466 -9.48 -2.76 24.92
N THR A 467 -9.81 -2.88 26.19
CA THR A 467 -9.39 -4.03 26.97
C THR A 467 -10.51 -5.06 27.10
N PRO A 468 -10.29 -6.32 26.63
CA PRO A 468 -11.31 -7.38 26.71
C PRO A 468 -11.78 -7.68 28.16
N ASP A 469 -10.85 -7.59 29.10
CA ASP A 469 -11.08 -7.91 30.51
C ASP A 469 -11.44 -6.69 31.37
N ALA A 470 -11.51 -5.49 30.79
CA ALA A 470 -11.89 -4.30 31.52
C ALA A 470 -13.38 -4.39 31.93
N LYS A 471 -13.66 -4.04 33.18
CA LYS A 471 -15.02 -3.87 33.64
C LYS A 471 -15.69 -2.79 32.77
N LYS A 472 -16.62 -3.22 31.92
CA LYS A 472 -17.41 -2.30 31.09
C LYS A 472 -18.36 -1.51 31.98
N ASN A 473 -18.16 -0.20 32.07
CA ASN A 473 -18.99 0.72 32.84
C ASN A 473 -20.19 1.22 32.04
N GLN A 474 -19.94 1.48 30.74
CA GLN A 474 -20.94 1.97 29.80
C GLN A 474 -21.58 0.81 29.02
N PRO A 475 -22.80 0.98 28.47
CA PRO A 475 -23.51 -0.10 27.78
C PRO A 475 -22.85 -0.56 26.47
N GLY A 476 -21.85 0.15 25.96
CA GLY A 476 -21.11 -0.22 24.76
C GLY A 476 -20.17 0.88 24.28
N ARG A 477 -19.38 0.52 23.30
CA ARG A 477 -18.42 1.40 22.61
C ARG A 477 -19.15 2.52 21.90
N THR A 478 -18.66 3.76 22.00
CA THR A 478 -19.35 4.92 21.43
C THR A 478 -18.44 6.13 21.24
N VAL A 479 -19.01 7.22 20.77
CA VAL A 479 -18.39 8.53 20.67
C VAL A 479 -19.20 9.52 21.47
N TYR A 480 -18.51 10.37 22.22
CA TYR A 480 -19.10 11.41 23.06
C TYR A 480 -18.72 12.81 22.56
N TYR A 481 -19.49 13.79 22.99
CA TYR A 481 -19.22 15.21 22.81
C TYR A 481 -19.39 15.96 24.14
N ILE A 482 -18.32 16.63 24.56
CA ILE A 482 -18.35 17.60 25.65
C ILE A 482 -18.73 18.94 25.03
N LYS A 483 -19.89 19.46 25.36
CA LYS A 483 -20.35 20.78 24.89
C LYS A 483 -19.47 21.89 25.48
N PRO A 484 -19.45 23.10 24.89
CA PRO A 484 -18.73 24.25 25.44
C PRO A 484 -19.13 24.63 26.86
N ASP A 485 -20.36 24.32 27.28
CA ASP A 485 -20.85 24.50 28.63
C ASP A 485 -20.42 23.40 29.64
N GLY A 486 -19.66 22.41 29.16
CA GLY A 486 -19.16 21.27 29.93
C GLY A 486 -20.14 20.09 30.00
N LYS A 487 -21.33 20.16 29.40
CA LYS A 487 -22.28 19.04 29.39
C LYS A 487 -21.80 17.94 28.45
N LEU A 488 -21.69 16.70 28.98
CA LEU A 488 -21.36 15.52 28.17
C LEU A 488 -22.63 14.93 27.54
N ILE A 489 -22.57 14.65 26.24
CA ILE A 489 -23.61 13.93 25.52
C ILE A 489 -22.99 12.76 24.74
N ARG A 490 -23.75 11.67 24.61
CA ARG A 490 -23.41 10.57 23.71
C ARG A 490 -23.95 10.91 22.34
N ILE A 491 -23.11 10.89 21.29
CA ILE A 491 -23.52 11.28 19.94
C ILE A 491 -23.80 10.11 19.00
N LEU A 492 -23.34 8.90 19.36
CA LEU A 492 -23.62 7.68 18.61
C LEU A 492 -24.27 6.63 19.53
N PRO A 493 -25.13 5.75 18.99
CA PRO A 493 -25.64 4.61 19.75
C PRO A 493 -24.50 3.72 20.25
N PRO A 494 -24.64 3.05 21.41
CA PRO A 494 -23.67 2.07 21.87
C PRO A 494 -23.47 0.95 20.85
N ASN A 495 -22.22 0.59 20.57
CA ASN A 495 -21.83 -0.46 19.61
C ASN A 495 -22.27 -0.19 18.17
N ASP A 496 -22.53 1.05 17.79
CA ASP A 496 -22.71 1.40 16.38
C ASP A 496 -21.45 1.14 15.55
N PHE A 497 -20.29 1.27 16.18
CA PHE A 497 -18.99 0.81 15.67
C PHE A 497 -18.47 -0.36 16.52
N ALA A 498 -17.79 -1.30 15.86
CA ALA A 498 -17.13 -2.39 16.57
C ALA A 498 -16.02 -1.85 17.47
N MET A 499 -15.23 -0.87 16.98
CA MET A 499 -14.20 -0.19 17.76
C MET A 499 -13.92 1.21 17.19
N PRO A 500 -14.72 2.23 17.58
CA PRO A 500 -14.47 3.60 17.13
C PRO A 500 -13.12 4.08 17.65
N ASN A 501 -12.27 4.62 16.76
CA ASN A 501 -10.93 5.04 17.10
C ASN A 501 -10.69 6.49 16.63
N GLY A 502 -9.88 6.68 15.59
CA GLY A 502 -9.56 7.99 15.08
C GLY A 502 -10.80 8.79 14.69
N LEU A 503 -10.82 10.05 15.08
CA LEU A 503 -11.88 10.97 14.71
C LEU A 503 -11.34 12.38 14.43
N PHE A 504 -11.94 13.07 13.46
CA PHE A 504 -11.51 14.41 13.05
C PHE A 504 -12.67 15.22 12.48
N LEU A 505 -12.56 16.55 12.57
CA LEU A 505 -13.53 17.45 11.94
C LEU A 505 -13.00 17.95 10.59
N SER A 506 -13.92 18.15 9.63
CA SER A 506 -13.60 18.91 8.42
C SER A 506 -13.11 20.33 8.75
N PRO A 507 -12.34 20.97 7.87
CA PRO A 507 -11.82 22.32 8.12
C PRO A 507 -12.90 23.37 8.43
N ASP A 508 -14.11 23.19 7.92
CA ASP A 508 -15.27 24.04 8.19
C ASP A 508 -16.07 23.64 9.44
N GLY A 509 -15.66 22.53 10.10
CA GLY A 509 -16.32 22.00 11.31
C GLY A 509 -17.70 21.39 11.11
N LYS A 510 -18.15 21.22 9.84
CA LYS A 510 -19.52 20.73 9.54
C LYS A 510 -19.62 19.23 9.35
N THR A 511 -18.50 18.54 9.27
CA THR A 511 -18.46 17.08 9.11
C THR A 511 -17.53 16.48 10.16
N LEU A 512 -18.03 15.48 10.90
CA LEU A 512 -17.22 14.64 11.78
C LEU A 512 -16.89 13.34 11.02
N TYR A 513 -15.61 13.05 10.90
CA TYR A 513 -15.10 11.79 10.36
C TYR A 513 -14.73 10.85 11.51
N ILE A 514 -15.08 9.58 11.37
CA ILE A 514 -14.79 8.53 12.36
C ILE A 514 -14.33 7.29 11.62
N ASN A 515 -13.26 6.66 12.05
CA ASN A 515 -12.84 5.35 11.59
C ASN A 515 -13.12 4.26 12.64
N ASN A 516 -12.92 3.03 12.24
CA ASN A 516 -13.11 1.85 13.08
C ASN A 516 -11.87 0.96 12.96
N THR A 517 -11.27 0.57 14.09
CA THR A 517 -10.06 -0.23 14.07
C THR A 517 -10.35 -1.70 13.77
N TYR A 518 -11.08 -2.38 14.64
CA TYR A 518 -11.53 -3.76 14.53
C TYR A 518 -12.31 -4.18 15.78
N ASP A 519 -12.94 -5.35 15.73
CA ASP A 519 -13.55 -5.95 16.92
C ASP A 519 -12.51 -6.75 17.72
N ASN A 520 -12.31 -6.40 18.99
CA ASN A 520 -11.41 -7.13 19.89
C ASN A 520 -11.83 -8.57 20.19
N GLU A 521 -13.09 -8.91 20.00
CA GLU A 521 -13.59 -10.26 20.25
C GLU A 521 -13.23 -11.22 19.13
N SER A 522 -12.97 -10.70 17.93
CA SER A 522 -12.54 -11.52 16.79
C SER A 522 -11.96 -10.67 15.66
N PHE A 523 -10.65 -10.69 15.48
CA PHE A 523 -9.98 -10.13 14.30
C PHE A 523 -10.54 -10.67 12.97
N TRP A 524 -11.28 -11.79 13.01
CA TRP A 524 -11.80 -12.49 11.86
C TRP A 524 -13.25 -12.15 11.53
N ASN A 525 -13.96 -11.50 12.44
CA ASN A 525 -15.37 -11.12 12.31
C ASN A 525 -15.59 -9.65 11.93
N VAL A 526 -14.63 -9.07 11.23
CA VAL A 526 -14.76 -7.71 10.72
C VAL A 526 -15.81 -7.69 9.62
N ASP A 527 -16.85 -6.88 9.78
CA ASP A 527 -17.77 -6.55 8.70
C ASP A 527 -17.04 -5.64 7.70
N SER A 528 -16.49 -6.24 6.64
CA SER A 528 -15.72 -5.52 5.63
C SER A 528 -16.51 -4.38 4.95
N ASP A 529 -17.84 -4.47 4.97
CA ASP A 529 -18.71 -3.43 4.42
C ASP A 529 -18.99 -2.27 5.38
N LYS A 530 -18.75 -2.45 6.67
CA LYS A 530 -18.93 -1.43 7.70
C LYS A 530 -17.60 -0.92 8.27
N ASP A 531 -16.70 -1.85 8.59
CA ASP A 531 -15.54 -1.55 9.42
C ASP A 531 -14.33 -0.98 8.65
N ASN A 532 -14.21 -1.26 7.35
CA ASN A 532 -13.13 -0.74 6.52
C ASN A 532 -13.52 0.55 5.78
N PHE A 533 -14.20 1.47 6.48
CA PHE A 533 -14.56 2.77 5.96
C PHE A 533 -14.24 3.88 6.97
N ILE A 534 -13.89 5.04 6.45
CA ILE A 534 -14.06 6.30 7.16
C ILE A 534 -15.51 6.70 6.99
N TRP A 535 -16.22 6.86 8.09
CA TRP A 535 -17.58 7.35 8.10
C TRP A 535 -17.61 8.86 8.29
N ALA A 536 -18.54 9.53 7.63
CA ALA A 536 -18.79 10.96 7.76
C ALA A 536 -20.20 11.20 8.30
N TYR A 537 -20.29 12.17 9.20
CA TYR A 537 -21.53 12.62 9.82
C TYR A 537 -21.65 14.12 9.70
N ASP A 538 -22.85 14.63 9.40
CA ASP A 538 -23.10 16.07 9.46
C ASP A 538 -23.19 16.51 10.91
N VAL A 539 -22.45 17.56 11.26
CA VAL A 539 -22.45 18.16 12.59
C VAL A 539 -23.57 19.20 12.68
N ALA A 540 -24.46 19.02 13.64
CA ALA A 540 -25.50 19.99 13.94
C ALA A 540 -24.97 21.16 14.80
N GLU A 541 -25.74 22.24 14.91
CA GLU A 541 -25.32 23.42 15.66
C GLU A 541 -25.07 23.16 17.14
N ASP A 542 -25.80 22.21 17.72
CA ASP A 542 -25.67 21.79 19.12
C ASP A 542 -24.57 20.73 19.36
N GLY A 543 -23.80 20.36 18.32
CA GLY A 543 -22.73 19.36 18.36
C GLY A 543 -23.20 17.91 18.20
N THR A 544 -24.51 17.66 18.08
CA THR A 544 -25.00 16.33 17.71
C THR A 544 -24.69 16.02 16.24
N VAL A 545 -24.69 14.73 15.89
CA VAL A 545 -24.38 14.31 14.51
C VAL A 545 -25.53 13.56 13.88
N LYS A 546 -25.63 13.64 12.55
CA LYS A 546 -26.68 13.01 11.75
C LYS A 546 -26.16 12.63 10.36
N ASN A 547 -27.02 11.96 9.57
CA ASN A 547 -26.75 11.59 8.18
C ASN A 547 -25.44 10.79 8.01
N PRO A 548 -25.31 9.60 8.65
CA PRO A 548 -24.14 8.74 8.48
C PRO A 548 -23.97 8.34 7.02
N ARG A 549 -22.72 8.41 6.53
CA ARG A 549 -22.38 7.97 5.18
C ARG A 549 -20.97 7.39 5.12
N LYS A 550 -20.79 6.36 4.30
CA LYS A 550 -19.49 5.85 3.93
C LYS A 550 -18.76 6.93 3.12
N PHE A 551 -17.68 7.46 3.66
CA PHE A 551 -16.95 8.56 3.03
C PHE A 551 -15.79 8.04 2.20
N ALA A 552 -14.91 7.23 2.79
CA ALA A 552 -13.75 6.68 2.11
C ALA A 552 -13.57 5.20 2.46
N LYS A 553 -13.33 4.37 1.45
CA LYS A 553 -13.03 2.95 1.63
C LYS A 553 -11.54 2.78 1.92
N LEU A 554 -11.24 2.16 3.04
CA LEU A 554 -9.86 1.81 3.40
C LEU A 554 -9.38 0.62 2.56
N VAL A 555 -8.19 0.76 2.00
CA VAL A 555 -7.56 -0.28 1.19
C VAL A 555 -7.01 -1.36 2.10
N LEU A 556 -7.28 -2.61 1.74
CA LEU A 556 -6.71 -3.79 2.39
C LEU A 556 -5.73 -4.46 1.44
N THR A 557 -4.62 -4.93 1.99
CA THR A 557 -3.74 -5.82 1.25
C THR A 557 -4.00 -7.27 1.67
N PRO A 558 -3.89 -8.24 0.77
CA PRO A 558 -4.10 -9.64 1.12
C PRO A 558 -3.24 -10.11 2.29
N GLU A 559 -1.99 -9.64 2.38
CA GLU A 559 -1.07 -9.99 3.45
C GLU A 559 -1.55 -9.51 4.82
N VAL A 560 -2.09 -8.30 4.86
CA VAL A 560 -2.71 -7.75 6.06
C VAL A 560 -3.98 -8.53 6.39
N THR A 561 -4.78 -8.88 5.38
CA THR A 561 -6.00 -9.67 5.55
C THR A 561 -5.70 -11.05 6.13
N GLU A 562 -4.64 -11.72 5.71
CA GLU A 562 -4.25 -13.03 6.24
C GLU A 562 -3.77 -12.98 7.70
N ARG A 563 -3.07 -11.92 8.09
CA ARG A 563 -2.46 -11.79 9.43
C ARG A 563 -3.35 -11.12 10.46
N LYS A 564 -4.08 -10.11 10.03
CA LYS A 564 -4.86 -9.21 10.89
C LYS A 564 -6.37 -9.37 10.68
N GLY A 565 -6.77 -10.47 10.07
CA GLY A 565 -8.13 -10.61 9.61
C GLY A 565 -8.43 -9.60 8.50
N ARG A 566 -9.67 -9.27 8.28
CA ARG A 566 -10.09 -8.31 7.24
C ARG A 566 -10.09 -6.87 7.72
N SER A 567 -9.34 -6.54 8.77
CA SER A 567 -9.24 -5.18 9.30
C SER A 567 -8.12 -4.40 8.65
N SER A 568 -8.37 -3.14 8.33
CA SER A 568 -7.35 -2.18 7.93
C SER A 568 -6.43 -1.77 9.09
N GLY A 569 -6.87 -2.00 10.34
CA GLY A 569 -6.21 -1.47 11.53
C GLY A 569 -6.19 0.06 11.52
N ALA A 570 -7.25 0.69 10.99
CA ALA A 570 -7.34 2.15 11.01
C ALA A 570 -7.34 2.64 12.45
N ASP A 571 -6.41 3.55 12.74
CA ASP A 571 -6.13 4.05 14.08
C ASP A 571 -6.18 5.60 14.06
N GLY A 572 -5.19 6.29 14.60
CA GLY A 572 -5.19 7.74 14.58
C GLY A 572 -5.20 8.32 13.16
N MET A 573 -5.82 9.48 12.98
CA MET A 573 -5.89 10.17 11.71
C MET A 573 -5.76 11.69 11.84
N THR A 574 -5.46 12.36 10.74
CA THR A 574 -5.37 13.83 10.66
C THR A 574 -5.91 14.33 9.32
N ILE A 575 -6.02 15.65 9.19
CA ILE A 575 -6.60 16.30 8.01
C ILE A 575 -5.77 17.52 7.61
N ASP A 576 -5.69 17.80 6.30
CA ASP A 576 -5.12 19.03 5.79
C ASP A 576 -6.16 20.17 5.65
N GLU A 577 -5.69 21.40 5.36
CA GLU A 577 -6.56 22.56 5.21
C GLU A 577 -7.54 22.45 4.03
N ASN A 578 -7.25 21.60 3.05
CA ASN A 578 -8.12 21.35 1.90
C ASN A 578 -9.17 20.25 2.18
N GLY A 579 -9.07 19.57 3.33
CA GLY A 579 -9.96 18.47 3.70
C GLY A 579 -9.46 17.08 3.25
N GLY A 580 -8.22 16.95 2.81
CA GLY A 580 -7.57 15.66 2.56
C GLY A 580 -7.32 14.93 3.87
N ILE A 581 -7.61 13.62 3.94
CA ILE A 581 -7.53 12.80 5.15
C ILE A 581 -6.34 11.84 5.09
N TYR A 582 -5.64 11.71 6.21
CA TYR A 582 -4.47 10.83 6.41
C TYR A 582 -4.77 9.88 7.57
N VAL A 583 -4.77 8.59 7.31
CA VAL A 583 -5.15 7.56 8.30
C VAL A 583 -4.01 6.58 8.48
N ALA A 584 -3.56 6.41 9.72
CA ALA A 584 -2.64 5.34 10.10
C ALA A 584 -3.34 3.98 9.98
N THR A 585 -2.73 3.03 9.28
CA THR A 585 -3.26 1.69 9.04
C THR A 585 -2.13 0.65 9.03
N TYR A 586 -2.46 -0.64 9.04
CA TYR A 586 -1.45 -1.71 8.91
C TYR A 586 -0.65 -1.66 7.59
N MET A 587 -1.13 -0.95 6.58
CA MET A 587 -0.44 -0.79 5.29
C MET A 587 0.48 0.44 5.22
N GLY A 588 0.48 1.30 6.22
CA GLY A 588 1.09 2.62 6.20
C GLY A 588 0.04 3.71 6.40
N VAL A 589 0.37 4.97 6.10
CA VAL A 589 -0.61 6.06 6.17
C VAL A 589 -1.36 6.15 4.85
N GLN A 590 -2.64 5.83 4.85
CA GLN A 590 -3.50 5.97 3.68
C GLN A 590 -3.95 7.42 3.52
N VAL A 591 -3.89 7.93 2.29
CA VAL A 591 -4.21 9.32 1.95
C VAL A 591 -5.43 9.37 1.05
N PHE A 592 -6.38 10.21 1.41
CA PHE A 592 -7.62 10.44 0.67
C PHE A 592 -7.80 11.91 0.34
N ASN A 593 -8.37 12.21 -0.82
CA ASN A 593 -8.73 13.58 -1.17
C ASN A 593 -10.02 14.04 -0.42
N PRO A 594 -10.41 15.33 -0.53
CA PRO A 594 -11.61 15.84 0.13
C PRO A 594 -12.94 15.20 -0.30
N LYS A 595 -12.93 14.37 -1.32
CA LYS A 595 -14.12 13.61 -1.78
C LYS A 595 -14.12 12.16 -1.26
N GLY A 596 -13.10 11.74 -0.51
CA GLY A 596 -12.94 10.37 -0.03
C GLY A 596 -12.34 9.41 -1.06
N GLU A 597 -11.83 9.92 -2.19
CA GLU A 597 -11.13 9.11 -3.19
C GLU A 597 -9.72 8.80 -2.70
N PHE A 598 -9.33 7.54 -2.78
CA PHE A 598 -8.01 7.08 -2.39
C PHE A 598 -6.93 7.63 -3.34
N LEU A 599 -5.89 8.25 -2.77
CA LEU A 599 -4.77 8.81 -3.51
C LEU A 599 -3.54 7.89 -3.51
N GLY A 600 -3.23 7.30 -2.36
CA GLY A 600 -2.04 6.47 -2.20
C GLY A 600 -1.73 6.14 -0.74
N ILE A 601 -0.60 5.49 -0.51
CA ILE A 601 -0.11 5.11 0.80
C ILE A 601 1.29 5.70 1.01
N ILE A 602 1.49 6.37 2.14
CA ILE A 602 2.82 6.72 2.64
C ILE A 602 3.37 5.48 3.34
N ASN A 603 4.34 4.83 2.72
CA ASN A 603 4.97 3.66 3.28
C ASN A 603 5.86 4.02 4.46
N THR A 604 5.73 3.30 5.55
CA THR A 604 6.51 3.50 6.78
C THR A 604 7.26 2.23 7.14
N PRO A 605 8.46 2.32 7.72
CA PRO A 605 9.22 1.13 8.13
C PRO A 605 8.56 0.30 9.22
N ILE A 606 7.59 0.89 9.95
CA ILE A 606 6.79 0.23 10.99
C ILE A 606 5.31 0.47 10.73
N TYR A 607 4.43 -0.32 11.34
CA TYR A 607 2.99 -0.01 11.33
C TYR A 607 2.76 1.32 12.06
N PRO A 608 2.24 2.34 11.37
CA PRO A 608 1.89 3.58 12.01
C PRO A 608 0.66 3.38 12.89
N VAL A 609 0.67 4.02 14.04
CA VAL A 609 -0.44 4.02 15.01
C VAL A 609 -1.21 5.33 14.88
N SER A 610 -0.52 6.45 14.71
CA SER A 610 -1.16 7.75 14.55
C SER A 610 -0.30 8.72 13.74
N CYS A 611 -0.87 9.85 13.32
CA CYS A 611 -0.12 10.88 12.60
C CYS A 611 -0.68 12.28 12.87
N CYS A 612 0.14 13.31 12.70
CA CYS A 612 -0.30 14.70 12.72
C CYS A 612 0.57 15.60 11.85
N PHE A 613 -0.01 16.66 11.35
CA PHE A 613 0.76 17.73 10.73
C PHE A 613 1.45 18.61 11.78
N GLY A 614 2.61 19.15 11.41
CA GLY A 614 3.37 20.06 12.23
C GLY A 614 4.47 20.77 11.45
N GLY A 615 5.43 21.36 12.20
CA GLY A 615 6.40 22.31 11.66
C GLY A 615 5.81 23.72 11.59
N ASP A 616 6.66 24.72 11.46
CA ASP A 616 6.22 26.14 11.42
C ASP A 616 5.30 26.42 10.23
N ASP A 617 5.55 25.74 9.11
CA ASP A 617 4.78 25.80 7.87
C ASP A 617 3.59 24.82 7.83
N MET A 618 3.43 23.97 8.85
CA MET A 618 2.45 22.88 8.89
C MET A 618 2.53 21.93 7.68
N LYS A 619 3.68 21.82 7.02
CA LYS A 619 3.93 20.95 5.86
C LYS A 619 4.80 19.74 6.20
N THR A 620 4.88 19.37 7.44
CA THR A 620 5.55 18.15 7.89
C THR A 620 4.50 17.24 8.50
N LEU A 621 4.32 16.04 7.94
CA LEU A 621 3.52 15.01 8.57
C LEU A 621 4.43 14.18 9.48
N PHE A 622 4.16 14.20 10.77
CA PHE A 622 4.76 13.31 11.76
C PHE A 622 3.93 12.03 11.84
N ILE A 623 4.60 10.90 11.84
CA ILE A 623 4.00 9.57 11.85
C ILE A 623 4.59 8.83 13.03
N VAL A 624 3.75 8.39 13.94
CA VAL A 624 4.18 7.71 15.16
C VAL A 624 3.71 6.27 15.17
N GLY A 625 4.52 5.42 15.77
CA GLY A 625 4.18 4.03 16.01
C GLY A 625 5.23 3.38 16.90
N TYR A 626 4.78 2.66 17.91
CA TYR A 626 5.65 1.97 18.87
C TYR A 626 6.70 2.92 19.48
N ASP A 627 7.97 2.60 19.34
CA ASP A 627 9.08 3.38 19.89
C ASP A 627 9.72 4.36 18.87
N LYS A 628 9.04 4.64 17.75
CA LYS A 628 9.58 5.46 16.66
C LYS A 628 8.66 6.62 16.30
N ILE A 629 9.29 7.72 15.90
CA ILE A 629 8.63 8.84 15.24
C ILE A 629 9.31 9.04 13.90
N TYR A 630 8.52 9.04 12.84
CA TYR A 630 8.97 9.40 11.49
C TYR A 630 8.40 10.74 11.09
N LYS A 631 8.96 11.35 10.07
CA LYS A 631 8.43 12.56 9.44
C LYS A 631 8.58 12.49 7.93
N ILE A 632 7.68 13.17 7.23
CA ILE A 632 7.75 13.36 5.78
C ILE A 632 7.28 14.77 5.42
N LYS A 633 7.90 15.39 4.42
CA LYS A 633 7.43 16.67 3.88
C LYS A 633 6.25 16.45 2.94
N THR A 634 5.28 17.36 3.03
CA THR A 634 4.06 17.35 2.21
C THR A 634 3.98 18.59 1.33
N GLY A 635 3.30 18.48 0.19
CA GLY A 635 2.97 19.58 -0.70
C GLY A 635 1.81 20.45 -0.19
N VAL A 636 1.08 19.95 0.81
CA VAL A 636 -0.10 20.60 1.39
C VAL A 636 0.14 21.03 2.82
N THR A 637 -0.69 21.95 3.30
CA THR A 637 -0.64 22.47 4.68
C THR A 637 -1.65 21.74 5.55
N GLY A 638 -1.21 21.23 6.69
CA GLY A 638 -2.07 20.61 7.68
C GLY A 638 -2.95 21.58 8.43
N LEU A 639 -4.12 21.15 8.85
CA LEU A 639 -5.01 21.98 9.65
C LEU A 639 -4.39 22.26 11.03
N ARG A 640 -4.31 23.55 11.38
CA ARG A 640 -3.73 23.99 12.65
C ARG A 640 -4.78 24.03 13.75
N TYR A 641 -4.43 23.50 14.90
CA TYR A 641 -5.23 23.55 16.14
C TYR A 641 -4.51 24.37 17.22
N GLY A 642 -5.26 24.81 18.24
CA GLY A 642 -4.74 25.57 19.37
C GLY A 642 -4.86 27.10 19.18
N PRO A 643 -4.05 27.90 19.89
CA PRO A 643 -4.09 29.34 19.78
C PRO A 643 -3.85 29.82 18.36
N ARG A 644 -4.67 30.76 17.90
CA ARG A 644 -4.51 31.46 16.63
C ARG A 644 -3.66 32.71 16.80
#